data_2a11bf5023351bfbfe15b2f6d6236a2b
#
_entry.id   2a11bf5023351bfbfe15b2f6d6236a2b
#
_cell.length_a   1.000
_cell.length_b   1.000
_cell.length_c   1.000
_cell.angle_alpha   90.00
_cell.angle_beta   90.00
_cell.angle_gamma   90.00
#
_symmetry.space_group_name_H-M   'P 1'
#
loop_
_entity.id
_entity.type
_entity.pdbx_description
1 polymer ?
#
loop_
_entity_poly.entity_id
_entity_poly.type
_entity_poly.pdbx_seq_one_letter_code
_entity_poly.pdbx_strand_id
1 'polypeptide(L)'
;MVPTDTIIKLMLLIREILSKVYYWWKMPAVLVLLYQFNXRDHLFKNNLYDAYPGGNNPVKEQCNDPVVGYYHIGCYYRTQQYPCRTKQLPYYESCTRYCASHGYPYAGFSKPYRMCRCLKTETVSKATKRSDKHCNVLSGNRYGTPHYYGCYYYLSMDVYRTMKCTERMRRVRTIDGTCNDLNKTAMGSRLYRFGRNVPLNYTFEDNYMLEPNPRTISQRALLRKEFIPVKQLNMLAAGWIQFMLHDWFDHGEQDTKHRIHVPLERNDPNYSHDKPSMSIARTKLNNCSEDKSKPTTYQNDVTHWWDMSQIYGSDLETNRKVRTLHDGKLELDDKGLLPLNEKTGIDITGFNNNWWVGIALLHNIFTREHNAICDMLRENNPHWTDQQLYDTARLINAAVAIKIHTIEWTPAILNYTALRAGVRVNWGLDPGKEIWEWLKKHNISSNIGIKPLVGQPRNLQGVPFSLTEEFVSVYRMHPLLPDYLNMRSMETRERTGKSYTLPNYSFSKAREIFQSHSFDDILYTFGVEHPGALTLFNYPKFLTDLKLPSHQMNGEIVDLATIDILRDRERGVPRYNEFRRLMNLRPVDSFDKLTTNKEHADVLKSLYCNDISKLDLLIGSLAEEPRPPGFGFGETSFNLFLFMASRRLEADR
;
A
#
# COMPACT_ATOMS: atom_id res chain seq x y z
N MET A 1 -5.07 -12.81 44.66
CA MET A 1 -4.88 -12.93 43.19
C MET A 1 -3.72 -12.07 42.75
N VAL A 2 -2.79 -12.64 41.98
CA VAL A 2 -1.67 -11.87 41.44
C VAL A 2 -2.23 -10.88 40.40
N PRO A 3 -1.86 -9.59 40.46
CA PRO A 3 -2.35 -8.63 39.49
C PRO A 3 -2.05 -9.07 38.04
N THR A 4 -2.98 -8.87 37.16
CA THR A 4 -2.88 -9.28 35.73
C THR A 4 -1.60 -8.73 35.08
N ASP A 5 -1.24 -7.49 35.40
CA ASP A 5 0.00 -6.86 34.91
C ASP A 5 1.27 -7.62 35.31
N THR A 6 1.29 -8.18 36.55
CA THR A 6 2.43 -8.95 37.03
C THR A 6 2.55 -10.26 36.26
N ILE A 7 1.43 -10.92 35.96
CA ILE A 7 1.42 -12.15 35.16
C ILE A 7 1.94 -11.85 33.75
N ILE A 8 1.46 -10.77 33.11
CA ILE A 8 1.89 -10.37 31.75
C ILE A 8 3.37 -10.08 31.75
N LYS A 9 3.88 -9.32 32.72
CA LYS A 9 5.32 -9.00 32.85
C LYS A 9 6.17 -10.27 33.03
N LEU A 10 5.71 -11.20 33.84
CA LEU A 10 6.38 -12.50 34.04
C LEU A 10 6.40 -13.31 32.74
N MET A 11 5.29 -13.36 32.00
CA MET A 11 5.24 -14.10 30.73
C MET A 11 6.14 -13.45 29.66
N LEU A 12 6.24 -12.13 29.61
CA LEU A 12 7.14 -11.42 28.71
C LEU A 12 8.60 -11.70 29.09
N LEU A 13 8.92 -11.74 30.37
CA LEU A 13 10.27 -12.11 30.86
C LEU A 13 10.60 -13.55 30.50
N ILE A 14 9.67 -14.49 30.71
CA ILE A 14 9.85 -15.89 30.30
C ILE A 14 10.11 -15.98 28.80
N ARG A 15 9.31 -15.27 27.99
CA ARG A 15 9.53 -15.23 26.55
C ARG A 15 10.92 -14.70 26.19
N GLU A 16 11.36 -13.63 26.85
CA GLU A 16 12.69 -13.05 26.62
C GLU A 16 13.80 -14.06 26.95
N ILE A 17 13.68 -14.77 28.07
CA ILE A 17 14.61 -15.82 28.45
C ILE A 17 14.60 -16.94 27.41
N LEU A 18 13.42 -17.42 27.02
CA LEU A 18 13.28 -18.49 26.04
C LEU A 18 13.82 -18.09 24.66
N SER A 19 13.72 -16.81 24.29
CA SER A 19 14.22 -16.32 23.00
C SER A 19 15.75 -16.41 22.87
N LYS A 20 16.46 -16.55 23.99
CA LYS A 20 17.90 -16.74 23.98
C LYS A 20 18.32 -18.21 23.67
N VAL A 21 17.34 -19.13 23.78
CA VAL A 21 17.60 -20.58 23.63
C VAL A 21 16.78 -21.18 22.49
N TYR A 22 15.56 -20.70 22.29
CA TYR A 22 14.63 -21.28 21.34
C TYR A 22 14.22 -20.26 20.27
N TYR A 23 14.00 -20.72 19.06
CA TYR A 23 13.36 -19.92 18.01
C TYR A 23 11.92 -19.58 18.43
N TRP A 24 11.44 -18.39 18.08
CA TRP A 24 10.13 -17.87 18.49
C TRP A 24 8.98 -18.82 18.11
N TRP A 25 9.06 -19.51 16.97
CA TRP A 25 8.01 -20.43 16.53
C TRP A 25 7.96 -21.74 17.31
N LYS A 26 8.96 -22.01 18.13
CA LYS A 26 8.96 -23.15 19.06
C LYS A 26 8.39 -22.77 20.42
N MET A 27 8.07 -21.48 20.60
CA MET A 27 7.46 -21.00 21.84
C MET A 27 5.96 -21.25 21.83
N PRO A 28 5.34 -21.39 23.02
CA PRO A 28 3.86 -21.43 23.09
C PRO A 28 3.24 -20.22 22.42
N ALA A 29 2.17 -20.44 21.66
CA ALA A 29 1.46 -19.39 20.90
C ALA A 29 1.06 -18.19 21.76
N VAL A 30 0.71 -18.44 23.04
CA VAL A 30 0.36 -17.37 23.98
C VAL A 30 1.52 -16.39 24.21
N LEU A 31 2.74 -16.87 24.27
CA LEU A 31 3.92 -15.99 24.43
C LEU A 31 4.19 -15.16 23.19
N VAL A 32 3.95 -15.72 22.00
CA VAL A 32 4.08 -14.99 20.73
C VAL A 32 3.01 -13.88 20.67
N LEU A 33 1.76 -14.20 21.02
CA LEU A 33 0.66 -13.22 21.04
C LEU A 33 0.91 -12.09 22.05
N LEU A 34 1.37 -12.42 23.25
CA LEU A 34 1.71 -11.42 24.28
C LEU A 34 2.80 -10.47 23.80
N TYR A 35 3.76 -10.98 23.08
CA TYR A 35 4.80 -10.14 22.47
C TYR A 35 4.18 -9.17 21.45
N GLN A 36 3.26 -9.66 20.62
CA GLN A 36 2.56 -8.82 19.64
C GLN A 36 1.77 -7.70 20.32
N PHE A 37 1.11 -7.99 21.44
CA PHE A 37 0.41 -6.96 22.22
C PHE A 37 1.38 -5.92 22.79
N ASN A 38 2.52 -6.35 23.24
CA ASN A 38 3.57 -5.44 23.76
C ASN A 38 4.13 -4.52 22.66
N UNK A 39 4.27 -5.08 21.69
CA UNK A 39 4.71 -4.38 20.66
C UNK A 39 3.88 -3.29 20.27
N ARG A 40 2.74 -3.63 20.12
CA ARG A 40 1.73 -2.63 19.79
C ARG A 40 1.63 -1.49 20.82
N ASP A 41 1.70 -1.83 22.05
CA ASP A 41 1.73 -0.84 23.13
C ASP A 41 2.97 0.07 23.03
N HIS A 42 4.10 -0.49 22.69
CA HIS A 42 5.34 0.25 22.44
C HIS A 42 5.17 1.23 21.26
N LEU A 43 4.61 0.77 20.15
CA LEU A 43 4.32 1.61 19.00
C LEU A 43 3.34 2.74 19.34
N PHE A 44 2.30 2.42 20.09
CA PHE A 44 1.29 3.40 20.54
C PHE A 44 1.92 4.52 21.38
N LYS A 45 2.85 4.16 22.25
CA LYS A 45 3.50 5.14 23.15
C LYS A 45 4.55 6.00 22.46
N ASN A 46 5.22 5.46 21.43
CA ASN A 46 6.43 6.07 20.88
C ASN A 46 6.23 6.78 19.55
N ASN A 47 5.06 6.59 18.89
CA ASN A 47 4.93 7.11 17.55
C ASN A 47 3.55 7.41 17.11
N LEU A 48 3.09 8.28 16.34
CA LEU A 48 2.64 7.69 15.11
C LEU A 48 1.83 8.69 14.37
N TYR A 49 2.18 8.82 13.15
CA TYR A 49 1.55 9.67 12.17
C TYR A 49 0.02 9.60 12.18
N ASP A 50 -0.51 8.40 12.33
CA ASP A 50 -1.93 8.15 12.19
C ASP A 50 -2.59 7.67 13.49
N ALA A 51 -1.93 7.85 14.62
CA ALA A 51 -2.48 7.42 15.90
C ALA A 51 -3.87 8.05 16.13
N TYR A 52 -4.79 7.26 16.64
CA TYR A 52 -6.10 7.75 17.04
C TYR A 52 -5.99 8.87 18.08
N PRO A 53 -6.97 9.77 18.13
CA PRO A 53 -7.01 10.78 19.21
C PRO A 53 -6.89 10.10 20.58
N GLY A 54 -5.96 10.57 21.40
CA GLY A 54 -5.62 9.96 22.68
C GLY A 54 -4.27 9.27 22.71
N GLY A 55 -3.62 9.08 21.57
CA GLY A 55 -2.20 8.74 21.52
C GLY A 55 -1.36 9.92 22.01
N ASN A 56 -0.28 9.64 22.74
CA ASN A 56 0.52 10.65 23.43
C ASN A 56 1.35 11.55 22.51
N ASN A 57 1.21 11.43 21.21
CA ASN A 57 1.98 12.28 20.32
C ASN A 57 1.08 12.82 19.19
N PRO A 58 0.47 13.98 19.41
CA PRO A 58 -0.11 14.67 18.29
C PRO A 58 1.04 15.17 17.42
N VAL A 59 1.43 14.37 16.43
CA VAL A 59 2.16 14.94 15.30
C VAL A 59 1.21 16.02 14.77
N LYS A 60 1.52 17.25 15.06
CA LYS A 60 0.80 18.37 14.49
C LYS A 60 0.73 18.14 13.00
N GLU A 61 -0.49 18.17 12.47
CA GLU A 61 -0.76 18.05 11.05
C GLU A 61 0.32 18.79 10.27
N GLN A 62 1.22 18.01 9.71
CA GLN A 62 2.28 18.59 8.90
C GLN A 62 1.90 18.34 7.48
N CYS A 63 1.66 19.44 6.80
CA CYS A 63 1.65 19.48 5.36
C CYS A 63 0.46 18.80 4.68
N ASN A 64 0.05 19.34 3.65
CA ASN A 64 -0.92 19.00 2.57
C ASN A 64 -1.47 17.55 2.48
N ASP A 65 -1.46 16.81 3.56
CA ASP A 65 -2.36 15.67 3.68
C ASP A 65 -3.76 16.20 3.35
N PRO A 66 -4.55 15.47 2.58
CA PRO A 66 -5.91 15.90 2.37
C PRO A 66 -6.48 16.15 3.74
N VAL A 67 -6.74 17.43 4.05
CA VAL A 67 -7.19 17.84 5.37
C VAL A 67 -8.39 17.01 5.71
N VAL A 68 -8.37 16.41 6.87
CA VAL A 68 -9.37 15.44 7.30
C VAL A 68 -10.77 15.97 6.96
N GLY A 69 -11.38 15.37 5.94
CA GLY A 69 -12.72 15.74 5.48
C GLY A 69 -12.81 16.81 4.38
N TYR A 70 -11.71 17.14 3.69
CA TYR A 70 -11.72 18.22 2.69
C TYR A 70 -10.88 17.89 1.47
N TYR A 71 -11.39 18.25 0.28
CA TYR A 71 -10.70 18.07 -0.99
C TYR A 71 -10.27 19.39 -1.59
N HIS A 72 -9.05 19.46 -2.04
CA HIS A 72 -8.63 20.52 -2.97
C HIS A 72 -9.17 20.16 -4.37
N ILE A 73 -10.09 20.96 -4.89
CA ILE A 73 -10.68 20.74 -6.22
C ILE A 73 -10.06 21.62 -7.30
N GLY A 74 -9.12 22.46 -6.93
CA GLY A 74 -8.35 23.29 -7.86
C GLY A 74 -8.40 24.78 -7.56
N CYS A 75 -7.70 25.55 -8.38
CA CYS A 75 -7.65 26.99 -8.33
C CYS A 75 -8.76 27.61 -9.18
N TYR A 76 -9.59 28.44 -8.61
CA TYR A 76 -10.74 29.02 -9.29
C TYR A 76 -10.70 30.54 -9.24
N TYR A 77 -11.15 31.15 -10.32
CA TYR A 77 -11.22 32.60 -10.49
C TYR A 77 -12.63 32.99 -10.86
N ARG A 78 -13.13 34.04 -10.24
CA ARG A 78 -14.43 34.60 -10.58
C ARG A 78 -14.49 36.10 -10.35
N THR A 79 -15.07 36.81 -11.29
CA THR A 79 -15.40 38.24 -11.19
C THR A 79 -16.85 38.36 -10.74
N GLN A 80 -17.10 38.57 -9.48
CA GLN A 80 -18.46 38.87 -9.00
C GLN A 80 -18.44 39.71 -7.73
N GLN A 81 -19.47 40.54 -7.59
CA GLN A 81 -19.76 41.30 -6.39
C GLN A 81 -20.26 40.33 -5.30
N TYR A 82 -19.61 40.31 -4.16
CA TYR A 82 -19.96 39.45 -3.02
C TYR A 82 -20.28 40.27 -1.80
N PRO A 83 -21.22 39.86 -0.95
CA PRO A 83 -21.39 40.53 0.37
C PRO A 83 -20.08 40.38 1.17
N CYS A 84 -19.72 41.43 1.85
CA CYS A 84 -18.40 41.64 2.50
C CYS A 84 -18.11 40.79 3.74
N ARG A 85 -18.74 39.65 3.92
CA ARG A 85 -18.45 38.77 5.06
C ARG A 85 -17.38 37.76 4.70
N THR A 86 -16.13 38.21 4.76
CA THR A 86 -14.95 37.33 4.72
C THR A 86 -14.36 37.25 6.11
N LYS A 87 -13.99 36.06 6.54
CA LYS A 87 -13.33 35.85 7.81
C LYS A 87 -11.84 35.63 7.56
N GLN A 88 -10.99 36.36 8.27
CA GLN A 88 -9.55 36.06 8.27
C GLN A 88 -9.31 34.86 9.16
N LEU A 89 -8.75 33.81 8.60
CA LEU A 89 -8.41 32.59 9.30
C LEU A 89 -6.96 32.26 9.00
N PRO A 90 -6.21 31.76 9.96
CA PRO A 90 -4.76 31.55 9.77
C PRO A 90 -4.41 30.52 8.71
N TYR A 91 -5.27 29.54 8.53
CA TYR A 91 -4.99 28.39 7.65
C TYR A 91 -6.24 27.95 6.90
N TYR A 92 -6.05 27.29 5.76
CA TYR A 92 -7.15 26.76 4.94
C TYR A 92 -8.00 25.70 5.69
N GLU A 93 -7.37 24.94 6.60
CA GLU A 93 -8.09 23.96 7.45
C GLU A 93 -9.14 24.66 8.33
N SER A 94 -8.75 25.78 8.92
CA SER A 94 -9.69 26.58 9.72
C SER A 94 -10.83 27.09 8.86
N CYS A 95 -10.54 27.45 7.61
CA CYS A 95 -11.54 27.88 6.63
C CYS A 95 -12.50 26.74 6.27
N THR A 96 -11.96 25.56 5.96
CA THR A 96 -12.80 24.42 5.56
C THR A 96 -13.68 23.96 6.73
N ARG A 97 -13.15 23.89 7.94
CA ARG A 97 -13.95 23.56 9.13
C ARG A 97 -15.05 24.59 9.40
N TYR A 98 -14.69 25.86 9.29
CA TYR A 98 -15.65 26.95 9.48
C TYR A 98 -16.80 26.85 8.48
N CYS A 99 -16.48 26.66 7.20
CA CYS A 99 -17.52 26.55 6.17
C CYS A 99 -18.38 25.29 6.32
N ALA A 100 -17.75 24.14 6.65
CA ALA A 100 -18.47 22.90 6.91
C ALA A 100 -19.46 23.03 8.09
N SER A 101 -19.02 23.66 9.20
CA SER A 101 -19.88 23.84 10.37
C SER A 101 -21.07 24.77 10.09
N HIS A 102 -20.97 25.61 9.05
CA HIS A 102 -22.04 26.49 8.61
C HIS A 102 -22.84 25.95 7.42
N GLY A 103 -22.64 24.67 7.07
CA GLY A 103 -23.44 23.97 6.07
C GLY A 103 -23.07 24.27 4.61
N TYR A 104 -21.91 24.85 4.34
CA TYR A 104 -21.47 25.16 2.99
C TYR A 104 -20.66 24.01 2.39
N PRO A 105 -20.97 23.59 1.15
CA PRO A 105 -20.28 22.45 0.52
C PRO A 105 -18.87 22.75 0.03
N TYR A 106 -18.49 24.03 -0.06
CA TYR A 106 -17.15 24.41 -0.51
C TYR A 106 -16.58 25.55 0.32
N ALA A 107 -15.27 25.57 0.44
CA ALA A 107 -14.49 26.64 1.10
C ALA A 107 -13.44 27.15 0.12
N GLY A 108 -13.45 28.45 -0.14
CA GLY A 108 -12.39 29.11 -0.91
C GLY A 108 -11.40 29.77 0.04
N PHE A 109 -10.12 29.52 -0.15
CA PHE A 109 -9.06 30.09 0.69
C PHE A 109 -8.01 30.77 -0.17
N SER A 110 -7.73 32.01 0.15
CA SER A 110 -6.65 32.77 -0.50
C SER A 110 -5.45 32.83 0.43
N LYS A 111 -4.38 32.11 0.09
CA LYS A 111 -3.16 32.00 0.89
C LYS A 111 -2.50 33.36 1.16
N PRO A 112 -2.31 34.24 0.17
CA PRO A 112 -1.65 35.54 0.42
C PRO A 112 -2.38 36.42 1.42
N TYR A 113 -3.69 36.36 1.41
CA TYR A 113 -4.51 37.26 2.24
C TYR A 113 -5.11 36.58 3.47
N ARG A 114 -4.89 35.28 3.64
CA ARG A 114 -5.49 34.45 4.72
C ARG A 114 -7.00 34.60 4.78
N MET A 115 -7.62 34.79 3.62
CA MET A 115 -9.08 35.03 3.53
C MET A 115 -9.84 33.76 3.25
N CYS A 116 -10.87 33.52 4.06
CA CYS A 116 -11.78 32.40 3.99
C CYS A 116 -13.13 32.80 3.43
N ARG A 117 -13.66 32.00 2.50
CA ARG A 117 -15.02 32.17 1.96
C ARG A 117 -15.75 30.84 1.89
N CYS A 118 -16.97 30.83 2.37
CA CYS A 118 -17.84 29.69 2.24
C CYS A 118 -18.62 29.80 0.92
N LEU A 119 -18.59 28.76 0.10
CA LEU A 119 -19.10 28.79 -1.28
C LEU A 119 -20.20 27.76 -1.49
N LYS A 120 -21.24 28.16 -2.24
CA LYS A 120 -22.31 27.23 -2.69
C LYS A 120 -21.90 26.54 -4.00
N THR A 121 -22.53 25.41 -4.29
CA THR A 121 -22.29 24.64 -5.52
C THR A 121 -22.40 25.51 -6.76
N GLU A 122 -23.44 26.32 -6.86
CA GLU A 122 -23.69 27.25 -7.99
C GLU A 122 -22.53 28.26 -8.16
N THR A 123 -21.89 28.67 -7.09
CA THR A 123 -20.77 29.61 -7.14
C THR A 123 -19.54 28.95 -7.77
N VAL A 124 -19.27 27.71 -7.38
CA VAL A 124 -18.10 26.96 -7.89
C VAL A 124 -18.33 26.54 -9.35
N SER A 125 -19.53 26.08 -9.70
CA SER A 125 -19.85 25.66 -11.07
C SER A 125 -19.76 26.79 -12.10
N LYS A 126 -19.97 28.03 -11.68
CA LYS A 126 -19.88 29.23 -12.53
C LYS A 126 -18.49 29.88 -12.53
N ALA A 127 -17.54 29.35 -11.74
CA ALA A 127 -16.19 29.90 -11.63
C ALA A 127 -15.25 29.31 -12.68
N THR A 128 -14.29 30.09 -13.15
CA THR A 128 -13.31 29.65 -14.14
C THR A 128 -12.16 28.94 -13.42
N LYS A 129 -11.92 27.69 -13.76
CA LYS A 129 -10.77 26.93 -13.24
C LYS A 129 -9.47 27.47 -13.87
N ARG A 130 -8.45 27.65 -13.06
CA ARG A 130 -7.10 28.09 -13.45
C ARG A 130 -6.09 27.04 -13.06
N SER A 131 -4.88 27.13 -13.61
CA SER A 131 -3.81 26.24 -13.13
C SER A 131 -3.44 26.59 -11.69
N ASP A 132 -3.06 25.62 -10.92
CA ASP A 132 -2.77 25.77 -9.49
C ASP A 132 -1.63 26.77 -9.22
N LYS A 133 -0.78 27.00 -10.20
CA LYS A 133 0.26 28.05 -10.14
C LYS A 133 -0.32 29.45 -9.87
N HIS A 134 -1.53 29.72 -10.34
CA HIS A 134 -2.16 31.04 -10.16
C HIS A 134 -2.56 31.31 -8.70
N CYS A 135 -2.82 30.27 -7.91
CA CYS A 135 -3.15 30.44 -6.49
C CYS A 135 -1.93 30.51 -5.59
N ASN A 136 -0.79 30.08 -6.10
CA ASN A 136 0.48 30.06 -5.35
C ASN A 136 1.37 31.28 -5.57
N VAL A 137 1.05 32.13 -6.55
CA VAL A 137 1.85 33.33 -6.81
C VAL A 137 1.35 34.48 -5.95
N LEU A 138 2.21 35.00 -5.11
CA LEU A 138 2.11 36.37 -4.64
C LEU A 138 2.23 37.25 -5.88
N SER A 139 1.10 37.72 -6.41
CA SER A 139 1.13 38.65 -7.52
C SER A 139 1.78 39.95 -7.00
N GLY A 140 3.09 40.01 -7.13
CA GLY A 140 3.83 41.26 -6.94
C GLY A 140 3.34 42.28 -7.94
N ASN A 141 2.86 43.39 -7.42
CA ASN A 141 2.71 44.68 -8.09
C ASN A 141 2.17 44.71 -9.52
N ARG A 142 0.85 44.55 -9.68
CA ARG A 142 0.19 45.27 -10.80
C ARG A 142 -1.20 45.82 -10.51
N TYR A 143 -1.77 45.65 -9.33
CA TYR A 143 -3.01 46.33 -8.98
C TYR A 143 -3.02 46.69 -7.49
N GLY A 144 -2.98 47.94 -7.23
CA GLY A 144 -2.76 48.65 -5.98
C GLY A 144 -3.33 48.11 -4.70
N THR A 145 -2.85 48.70 -3.62
CA THR A 145 -3.33 48.53 -2.25
C THR A 145 -4.85 48.38 -2.18
N PRO A 146 -5.38 47.52 -1.31
CA PRO A 146 -6.82 47.34 -1.19
C PRO A 146 -7.47 48.62 -0.68
N HIS A 147 -8.08 49.37 -1.59
CA HIS A 147 -8.95 50.47 -1.19
C HIS A 147 -10.28 49.90 -0.66
N TYR A 148 -10.64 50.32 0.50
CA TYR A 148 -11.85 49.93 1.22
C TYR A 148 -13.14 50.51 0.63
N TYR A 149 -13.26 50.64 -0.67
CA TYR A 149 -14.49 51.13 -1.30
C TYR A 149 -15.04 50.14 -2.31
N GLY A 150 -16.07 49.43 -1.91
CA GLY A 150 -16.77 48.45 -2.76
C GLY A 150 -16.08 47.12 -2.92
N CYS A 151 -16.71 46.07 -2.46
CA CYS A 151 -16.13 44.73 -2.36
C CYS A 151 -15.89 44.07 -3.73
N TYR A 152 -15.03 44.69 -4.56
CA TYR A 152 -14.54 44.08 -5.80
C TYR A 152 -13.18 43.44 -5.54
N TYR A 153 -13.16 42.13 -5.41
CA TYR A 153 -11.90 41.39 -5.30
C TYR A 153 -11.75 40.45 -6.49
N TYR A 154 -10.68 40.66 -7.21
CA TYR A 154 -10.19 39.70 -8.20
C TYR A 154 -9.28 38.73 -7.47
N LEU A 155 -9.84 37.64 -6.94
CA LEU A 155 -9.05 36.69 -6.17
C LEU A 155 -9.10 35.31 -6.83
N SER A 156 -7.94 34.80 -7.13
CA SER A 156 -7.77 33.37 -7.34
C SER A 156 -7.77 32.71 -5.95
N MET A 157 -8.61 31.73 -5.77
CA MET A 157 -8.76 31.02 -4.51
C MET A 157 -8.58 29.52 -4.72
N ASP A 158 -7.82 28.92 -3.84
CA ASP A 158 -7.86 27.45 -3.72
C ASP A 158 -9.23 27.07 -3.16
N VAL A 159 -9.98 26.28 -3.93
CA VAL A 159 -11.32 25.86 -3.53
C VAL A 159 -11.25 24.43 -3.00
N TYR A 160 -11.78 24.23 -1.82
CA TYR A 160 -11.84 22.94 -1.13
C TYR A 160 -13.31 22.53 -1.00
N ARG A 161 -13.59 21.28 -1.35
CA ARG A 161 -14.90 20.71 -1.07
C ARG A 161 -14.92 20.35 0.43
N THR A 162 -15.88 20.89 1.16
CA THR A 162 -16.12 20.48 2.53
C THR A 162 -16.86 19.15 2.50
N MET A 163 -16.31 18.14 3.15
CA MET A 163 -16.90 16.81 3.10
C MET A 163 -17.72 16.51 4.33
N LYS A 164 -19.01 16.42 4.11
CA LYS A 164 -19.90 15.75 5.04
C LYS A 164 -20.26 14.41 4.42
N CYS A 165 -19.93 13.33 5.11
CA CYS A 165 -20.26 11.99 4.62
C CYS A 165 -21.79 11.87 4.52
N THR A 166 -22.28 11.66 3.32
CA THR A 166 -23.70 11.43 3.06
C THR A 166 -24.12 10.08 3.61
N GLU A 167 -25.42 9.84 3.73
CA GLU A 167 -25.95 8.55 4.18
C GLU A 167 -25.48 7.41 3.25
N ARG A 168 -25.41 7.63 1.96
CA ARG A 168 -24.85 6.66 1.03
C ARG A 168 -23.37 6.38 1.34
N MET A 169 -22.56 7.41 1.51
CA MET A 169 -21.11 7.27 1.84
C MET A 169 -20.90 6.55 3.17
N ARG A 170 -21.89 6.59 4.07
CA ARG A 170 -21.83 5.88 5.35
C ARG A 170 -22.13 4.39 5.21
N ARG A 171 -22.82 3.99 4.14
CA ARG A 171 -23.24 2.59 3.91
C ARG A 171 -22.36 1.84 2.93
N VAL A 172 -21.81 2.57 1.94
CA VAL A 172 -21.02 1.96 0.87
C VAL A 172 -19.72 2.73 0.68
N ARG A 173 -18.78 2.12 -0.01
CA ARG A 173 -17.45 2.71 -0.24
C ARG A 173 -17.53 3.85 -1.25
N THR A 174 -16.80 4.92 -0.97
CA THR A 174 -16.50 5.95 -1.99
C THR A 174 -15.41 5.41 -2.92
N ILE A 175 -15.25 6.04 -4.08
CA ILE A 175 -14.23 5.58 -5.05
C ILE A 175 -12.82 5.94 -4.58
N ASP A 176 -12.68 7.07 -3.91
CA ASP A 176 -11.39 7.59 -3.48
C ASP A 176 -10.99 7.19 -2.05
N GLY A 177 -11.78 6.33 -1.40
CA GLY A 177 -11.48 5.85 -0.05
C GLY A 177 -11.88 6.79 1.09
N THR A 178 -12.47 7.94 0.79
CA THR A 178 -12.97 8.86 1.83
C THR A 178 -14.17 8.28 2.55
N CYS A 179 -14.43 8.74 3.77
CA CYS A 179 -15.57 8.32 4.60
C CYS A 179 -15.56 6.84 5.01
N ASN A 180 -14.49 6.10 4.76
CA ASN A 180 -14.38 4.76 5.33
C ASN A 180 -14.12 4.86 6.85
N ASP A 181 -13.26 5.77 7.29
CA ASP A 181 -13.24 6.18 8.70
C ASP A 181 -14.19 7.39 8.85
N LEU A 182 -15.24 7.24 9.68
CA LEU A 182 -16.24 8.29 9.86
C LEU A 182 -15.79 9.42 10.79
N ASN A 183 -14.72 9.23 11.55
CA ASN A 183 -14.17 10.24 12.45
C ASN A 183 -13.06 11.05 11.77
N LYS A 184 -12.26 10.36 10.93
CA LYS A 184 -11.19 10.97 10.14
C LYS A 184 -11.49 10.68 8.66
N THR A 185 -12.41 11.42 8.08
CA THR A 185 -13.05 11.10 6.80
C THR A 185 -12.10 11.01 5.61
N ALA A 186 -10.93 11.63 5.66
CA ALA A 186 -9.90 11.51 4.61
C ALA A 186 -8.87 10.41 4.90
N MET A 187 -8.90 9.80 6.10
CA MET A 187 -7.94 8.74 6.46
C MET A 187 -7.99 7.59 5.45
N GLY A 188 -6.84 7.21 4.94
CA GLY A 188 -6.71 6.11 4.00
C GLY A 188 -7.22 6.39 2.59
N SER A 189 -7.65 7.61 2.29
CA SER A 189 -8.08 7.98 0.93
C SER A 189 -6.90 8.15 -0.01
N ARG A 190 -7.18 8.15 -1.31
CA ARG A 190 -6.21 8.49 -2.35
C ARG A 190 -5.52 9.82 -2.02
N LEU A 191 -4.22 9.89 -2.25
CA LEU A 191 -3.33 11.02 -1.97
C LEU A 191 -3.06 11.24 -0.48
N TYR A 192 -3.60 10.39 0.40
CA TYR A 192 -3.19 10.41 1.81
C TYR A 192 -1.75 9.89 1.91
N ARG A 193 -0.98 10.44 2.86
CA ARG A 193 0.44 10.08 2.99
C ARG A 193 0.62 8.63 3.48
N PHE A 194 1.77 8.06 3.15
CA PHE A 194 2.22 6.82 3.78
C PHE A 194 2.47 7.05 5.28
N GLY A 195 2.14 6.04 6.08
CA GLY A 195 2.46 6.03 7.51
C GLY A 195 3.86 5.48 7.78
N ARG A 196 4.19 5.38 9.07
CA ARG A 196 5.46 4.79 9.53
C ARG A 196 5.20 3.81 10.66
N ASN A 197 5.97 2.74 10.71
CA ASN A 197 5.93 1.77 11.82
C ASN A 197 6.93 2.09 12.92
N VAL A 198 7.76 3.11 12.72
CA VAL A 198 8.85 3.47 13.61
C VAL A 198 8.76 4.97 13.94
N PRO A 199 9.38 5.45 15.06
CA PRO A 199 9.34 6.87 15.40
C PRO A 199 9.97 7.75 14.32
N LEU A 200 9.37 8.91 14.08
CA LEU A 200 9.69 9.80 12.96
C LEU A 200 11.15 10.23 12.90
N ASN A 201 11.80 10.36 14.05
CA ASN A 201 13.22 10.74 14.11
C ASN A 201 14.16 9.67 13.53
N TYR A 202 13.64 8.48 13.21
CA TYR A 202 14.39 7.40 12.56
C TYR A 202 14.02 7.23 11.08
N THR A 203 13.26 8.17 10.50
CA THR A 203 12.71 8.02 9.14
C THR A 203 13.23 9.07 8.16
N PHE A 204 14.35 9.68 8.47
CA PHE A 204 15.04 10.58 7.53
C PHE A 204 15.69 9.79 6.40
N GLU A 205 15.83 10.41 5.25
CA GLU A 205 16.61 9.87 4.13
C GLU A 205 17.99 9.42 4.65
N ASP A 206 18.44 8.25 4.20
CA ASP A 206 19.71 7.67 4.65
C ASP A 206 20.89 8.53 4.19
N ASN A 207 21.73 8.96 5.11
CA ASN A 207 22.94 9.75 4.81
C ASN A 207 23.96 8.97 3.97
N TYR A 208 23.88 7.64 3.98
CA TYR A 208 24.74 6.73 3.23
C TYR A 208 23.98 6.06 2.08
N MET A 209 23.26 6.88 1.31
CA MET A 209 22.34 6.47 0.24
C MET A 209 22.97 5.44 -0.71
N LEU A 210 24.26 5.59 -1.03
CA LEU A 210 24.97 4.75 -2.00
C LEU A 210 25.95 3.78 -1.34
N GLU A 211 25.94 3.65 -0.01
CA GLU A 211 26.88 2.79 0.72
C GLU A 211 26.17 1.73 1.58
N PRO A 212 26.44 0.45 1.37
CA PRO A 212 27.14 -0.09 0.19
C PRO A 212 26.37 0.17 -1.10
N ASN A 213 27.09 0.13 -2.24
CA ASN A 213 26.48 0.42 -3.55
C ASN A 213 25.30 -0.51 -3.83
N PRO A 214 24.07 0.03 -4.04
CA PRO A 214 22.89 -0.83 -4.25
C PRO A 214 22.97 -1.67 -5.54
N ARG A 215 23.67 -1.20 -6.59
CA ARG A 215 23.88 -1.99 -7.81
C ARG A 215 24.77 -3.20 -7.53
N THR A 216 25.84 -2.99 -6.77
CA THR A 216 26.74 -4.10 -6.37
C THR A 216 25.97 -5.13 -5.53
N ILE A 217 25.10 -4.68 -4.61
CA ILE A 217 24.26 -5.58 -3.81
C ILE A 217 23.30 -6.35 -4.72
N SER A 218 22.63 -5.65 -5.64
CA SER A 218 21.72 -6.28 -6.62
C SER A 218 22.42 -7.42 -7.37
N GLN A 219 23.58 -7.13 -7.95
CA GLN A 219 24.30 -8.07 -8.81
C GLN A 219 24.92 -9.24 -8.03
N ARG A 220 25.39 -9.00 -6.79
CA ARG A 220 26.13 -10.01 -6.03
C ARG A 220 25.31 -10.78 -5.01
N ALA A 221 24.16 -10.24 -4.55
CA ALA A 221 23.35 -10.90 -3.53
C ALA A 221 21.92 -11.21 -3.97
N LEU A 222 21.35 -10.47 -4.93
CA LEU A 222 19.96 -10.67 -5.33
C LEU A 222 19.82 -11.40 -6.66
N LEU A 223 20.65 -11.07 -7.67
CA LEU A 223 20.55 -11.64 -9.01
C LEU A 223 20.49 -13.16 -8.98
N ARG A 224 19.48 -13.71 -9.62
CA ARG A 224 19.22 -15.16 -9.69
C ARG A 224 20.33 -15.88 -10.44
N LYS A 225 21.01 -16.81 -9.75
CA LYS A 225 21.97 -17.73 -10.35
C LYS A 225 21.22 -18.85 -11.09
N GLU A 226 20.32 -19.51 -10.36
CA GLU A 226 19.38 -20.50 -10.88
C GLU A 226 18.03 -20.30 -10.18
N PHE A 227 16.96 -20.75 -10.81
CA PHE A 227 15.61 -20.60 -10.26
C PHE A 227 15.43 -21.52 -9.04
N ILE A 228 15.12 -20.92 -7.90
CA ILE A 228 14.83 -21.63 -6.66
C ILE A 228 13.31 -21.59 -6.45
N PRO A 229 12.57 -22.68 -6.75
CA PRO A 229 11.11 -22.68 -6.60
C PRO A 229 10.69 -22.82 -5.13
N VAL A 230 9.54 -22.25 -4.78
CA VAL A 230 8.87 -22.52 -3.51
C VAL A 230 7.73 -23.52 -3.78
N LYS A 231 7.97 -24.79 -3.51
CA LYS A 231 7.07 -25.90 -3.88
C LYS A 231 5.74 -25.90 -3.11
N GLN A 232 5.65 -25.16 -2.00
CA GLN A 232 4.45 -25.06 -1.19
C GLN A 232 3.40 -24.10 -1.80
N LEU A 233 3.81 -23.29 -2.76
CA LEU A 233 2.94 -22.31 -3.43
C LEU A 233 2.83 -22.62 -4.91
N ASN A 234 1.71 -22.21 -5.51
CA ASN A 234 1.57 -22.17 -6.96
C ASN A 234 1.72 -20.73 -7.47
N MET A 235 1.73 -20.56 -8.78
CA MET A 235 1.93 -19.25 -9.43
C MET A 235 0.78 -18.26 -9.13
N LEU A 236 -0.41 -18.75 -8.76
CA LEU A 236 -1.49 -17.86 -8.32
C LEU A 236 -1.04 -17.00 -7.13
N ALA A 237 -0.20 -17.55 -6.24
CA ALA A 237 0.29 -16.80 -5.08
C ALA A 237 1.13 -15.58 -5.49
N ALA A 238 1.92 -15.69 -6.57
CA ALA A 238 2.72 -14.56 -7.09
C ALA A 238 1.83 -13.49 -7.73
N GLY A 239 0.86 -13.90 -8.56
CA GLY A 239 -0.12 -12.98 -9.14
C GLY A 239 -0.96 -12.31 -8.06
N TRP A 240 -1.42 -13.11 -7.09
CA TRP A 240 -2.29 -12.64 -6.00
C TRP A 240 -1.67 -11.53 -5.18
N ILE A 241 -0.41 -11.70 -4.76
CA ILE A 241 0.18 -10.66 -3.90
C ILE A 241 0.35 -9.34 -4.67
N GLN A 242 0.77 -9.35 -5.92
CA GLN A 242 0.86 -8.12 -6.70
C GLN A 242 -0.53 -7.51 -6.94
N PHE A 243 -1.53 -8.34 -7.24
CA PHE A 243 -2.91 -7.90 -7.39
C PHE A 243 -3.40 -7.16 -6.13
N MET A 244 -3.08 -7.66 -4.94
CA MET A 244 -3.44 -7.00 -3.68
C MET A 244 -2.57 -5.75 -3.40
N LEU A 245 -1.29 -5.76 -3.78
CA LEU A 245 -0.44 -4.57 -3.63
C LEU A 245 -0.93 -3.41 -4.50
N HIS A 246 -1.46 -3.70 -5.68
CA HIS A 246 -2.07 -2.69 -6.56
C HIS A 246 -3.33 -2.05 -5.94
N ASP A 247 -4.01 -2.76 -5.02
CA ASP A 247 -5.11 -2.20 -4.24
C ASP A 247 -4.62 -1.20 -3.18
N TRP A 248 -3.41 -1.45 -2.65
CA TRP A 248 -3.00 -0.82 -1.40
C TRP A 248 -2.06 0.36 -1.56
N PHE A 249 -1.15 0.33 -2.55
CA PHE A 249 -0.19 1.42 -2.66
C PHE A 249 0.35 1.65 -4.07
N ASP A 250 0.55 2.92 -4.36
CA ASP A 250 1.31 3.41 -5.49
C ASP A 250 1.90 4.79 -5.13
N HIS A 251 3.19 4.95 -5.32
CA HIS A 251 3.86 6.24 -5.06
C HIS A 251 3.66 7.25 -6.21
N GLY A 252 2.89 6.88 -7.23
CA GLY A 252 2.53 7.77 -8.33
C GLY A 252 3.72 8.16 -9.19
N GLU A 253 3.62 9.35 -9.76
CA GLU A 253 4.65 9.91 -10.64
C GLU A 253 5.99 10.11 -9.93
N GLN A 254 7.07 9.86 -10.64
CA GLN A 254 8.42 10.10 -10.13
C GLN A 254 8.87 11.53 -10.40
N ASP A 255 9.79 12.03 -9.58
CA ASP A 255 10.43 13.33 -9.79
C ASP A 255 11.61 13.16 -10.75
N THR A 256 11.32 13.32 -12.02
CA THR A 256 12.32 13.14 -13.08
C THR A 256 13.36 14.27 -13.12
N LYS A 257 13.11 15.38 -12.43
CA LYS A 257 14.05 16.51 -12.36
C LYS A 257 15.17 16.27 -11.36
N HIS A 258 14.88 15.53 -10.30
CA HIS A 258 15.86 15.21 -9.27
C HIS A 258 16.16 13.71 -9.35
N ARG A 259 17.40 13.38 -9.64
CA ARG A 259 17.80 12.00 -9.90
C ARG A 259 18.93 11.57 -8.98
N ILE A 260 18.98 10.30 -8.68
CA ILE A 260 20.04 9.66 -7.92
C ILE A 260 20.92 8.92 -8.93
N HIS A 261 22.23 9.17 -8.89
CA HIS A 261 23.19 8.54 -9.78
C HIS A 261 23.91 7.43 -9.01
N VAL A 262 23.60 6.19 -9.36
CA VAL A 262 24.19 4.99 -8.75
C VAL A 262 25.41 4.58 -9.57
N PRO A 263 26.66 4.69 -9.03
CA PRO A 263 27.85 4.34 -9.79
C PRO A 263 27.86 2.88 -10.22
N LEU A 264 28.33 2.62 -11.44
CA LEU A 264 28.55 1.27 -11.97
C LEU A 264 30.03 0.91 -11.82
N GLU A 265 30.31 -0.33 -11.44
CA GLU A 265 31.66 -0.87 -11.44
C GLU A 265 32.14 -1.05 -12.90
N ARG A 266 33.46 -0.94 -13.14
CA ARG A 266 34.01 -1.05 -14.50
C ARG A 266 33.71 -2.39 -15.19
N ASN A 267 33.49 -3.42 -14.41
CA ASN A 267 33.13 -4.76 -14.91
C ASN A 267 31.60 -4.99 -14.99
N ASP A 268 30.80 -4.00 -14.65
CA ASP A 268 29.34 -4.08 -14.82
C ASP A 268 29.02 -4.13 -16.32
N PRO A 269 28.14 -5.06 -16.78
CA PRO A 269 27.81 -5.17 -18.21
C PRO A 269 27.18 -3.89 -18.79
N ASN A 270 26.67 -3.01 -17.96
CA ASN A 270 26.03 -1.77 -18.39
C ASN A 270 26.96 -0.55 -18.26
N TYR A 271 28.20 -0.76 -17.82
CA TYR A 271 29.20 0.32 -17.69
C TYR A 271 29.73 0.75 -19.07
N SER A 272 29.82 2.05 -19.28
CA SER A 272 30.64 2.61 -20.35
C SER A 272 31.24 3.94 -19.85
N HIS A 273 32.29 4.41 -20.51
CA HIS A 273 32.89 5.71 -20.15
C HIS A 273 31.88 6.85 -20.23
N ASP A 274 30.93 6.77 -21.17
CA ASP A 274 29.89 7.79 -21.35
C ASP A 274 28.72 7.60 -20.38
N LYS A 275 28.58 6.39 -19.81
CA LYS A 275 27.52 6.05 -18.82
C LYS A 275 28.14 5.32 -17.63
N PRO A 276 28.86 6.03 -16.73
CA PRO A 276 29.49 5.42 -15.58
C PRO A 276 28.53 5.20 -14.41
N SER A 277 27.26 5.56 -14.55
CA SER A 277 26.26 5.42 -13.48
C SER A 277 24.86 5.15 -14.06
N MET A 278 24.03 4.50 -13.27
CA MET A 278 22.58 4.41 -13.50
C MET A 278 21.94 5.68 -12.95
N SER A 279 21.01 6.27 -13.70
CA SER A 279 20.30 7.48 -13.31
C SER A 279 18.85 7.13 -12.95
N ILE A 280 18.50 7.26 -11.68
CA ILE A 280 17.20 6.84 -11.14
C ILE A 280 16.44 8.08 -10.63
N ALA A 281 15.25 8.32 -11.19
CA ALA A 281 14.38 9.42 -10.74
C ALA A 281 13.98 9.22 -9.28
N ARG A 282 13.96 10.30 -8.50
CA ARG A 282 13.50 10.25 -7.10
C ARG A 282 12.00 10.01 -7.00
N THR A 283 11.56 9.51 -5.86
CA THR A 283 10.14 9.51 -5.52
C THR A 283 9.67 10.96 -5.39
N LYS A 284 8.52 11.28 -5.97
CA LYS A 284 7.96 12.63 -5.89
C LYS A 284 7.57 12.94 -4.43
N LEU A 285 8.18 13.97 -3.89
CA LEU A 285 7.91 14.41 -2.52
C LEU A 285 6.52 15.03 -2.42
N ASN A 286 5.85 14.80 -1.31
CA ASN A 286 4.72 15.63 -0.93
C ASN A 286 5.26 17.07 -0.69
N ASN A 287 4.54 18.07 -1.18
CA ASN A 287 4.97 19.49 -1.24
C ASN A 287 5.28 20.15 0.11
N CYS A 288 5.51 19.38 1.14
CA CYS A 288 5.73 19.84 2.50
C CYS A 288 7.18 19.74 2.96
N SER A 289 8.06 19.30 2.12
CA SER A 289 9.41 18.93 2.53
C SER A 289 10.40 20.10 2.57
N GLU A 290 9.92 21.35 2.61
CA GLU A 290 10.80 22.51 2.76
C GLU A 290 11.47 22.59 4.14
N ASP A 291 10.85 21.96 5.13
CA ASP A 291 11.38 21.94 6.52
C ASP A 291 12.29 20.71 6.69
N LYS A 292 13.56 20.88 6.49
CA LYS A 292 14.59 19.83 6.62
C LYS A 292 14.75 19.28 8.05
N SER A 293 14.10 19.92 9.04
CA SER A 293 14.09 19.37 10.41
C SER A 293 13.14 18.17 10.55
N LYS A 294 12.36 17.87 9.52
CA LYS A 294 11.33 16.82 9.52
C LYS A 294 11.61 15.79 8.42
N PRO A 295 11.31 14.52 8.65
CA PRO A 295 11.47 13.53 7.62
C PRO A 295 10.54 13.80 6.44
N THR A 296 10.97 13.41 5.25
CA THR A 296 10.18 13.50 4.03
C THR A 296 8.96 12.59 4.09
N THR A 297 7.88 13.02 3.43
CA THR A 297 6.66 12.22 3.30
C THR A 297 6.28 12.04 1.82
N TYR A 298 5.58 10.96 1.55
CA TYR A 298 5.15 10.59 0.20
C TYR A 298 3.66 10.31 0.22
N GLN A 299 2.99 10.59 -0.89
CA GLN A 299 1.55 10.33 -1.04
C GLN A 299 1.32 8.99 -1.71
N ASN A 300 0.22 8.34 -1.34
CA ASN A 300 -0.27 7.13 -1.99
C ASN A 300 -1.28 7.52 -3.07
N ASP A 301 -1.02 7.18 -4.31
CA ASP A 301 -1.90 7.56 -5.43
C ASP A 301 -3.10 6.60 -5.62
N VAL A 302 -3.23 5.61 -4.74
CA VAL A 302 -4.42 4.74 -4.64
C VAL A 302 -4.98 4.81 -3.21
N THR A 303 -6.10 4.16 -2.95
CA THR A 303 -6.63 4.08 -1.57
C THR A 303 -5.78 3.12 -0.73
N HIS A 304 -5.76 3.32 0.58
CA HIS A 304 -5.09 2.40 1.51
C HIS A 304 -6.01 1.26 1.98
N TRP A 305 -7.28 1.25 1.54
CA TRP A 305 -8.32 0.36 2.05
C TRP A 305 -8.35 -0.97 1.31
N TRP A 306 -9.05 -1.95 1.87
CA TRP A 306 -9.33 -3.26 1.25
C TRP A 306 -10.56 -3.10 0.34
N ASP A 307 -10.49 -2.25 -0.66
CA ASP A 307 -11.67 -1.84 -1.44
C ASP A 307 -11.62 -2.19 -2.92
N MET A 308 -10.62 -2.99 -3.29
CA MET A 308 -10.43 -3.46 -4.67
C MET A 308 -10.25 -2.31 -5.66
N SER A 309 -9.56 -1.25 -5.24
CA SER A 309 -9.31 -0.11 -6.10
C SER A 309 -8.53 -0.47 -7.38
N GLN A 310 -7.76 -1.56 -7.37
CA GLN A 310 -7.10 -2.05 -8.59
C GLN A 310 -8.12 -2.45 -9.68
N ILE A 311 -9.35 -2.85 -9.31
CA ILE A 311 -10.44 -3.15 -10.25
C ILE A 311 -11.25 -1.89 -10.57
N TYR A 312 -11.60 -1.10 -9.53
CA TYR A 312 -12.61 -0.05 -9.61
C TYR A 312 -12.04 1.35 -9.85
N GLY A 313 -10.72 1.52 -9.69
CA GLY A 313 -10.06 2.82 -9.69
C GLY A 313 -10.14 3.51 -8.34
N SER A 314 -9.29 4.54 -8.17
CA SER A 314 -9.25 5.38 -6.97
C SER A 314 -9.72 6.81 -7.25
N ASP A 315 -10.32 7.05 -8.42
CA ASP A 315 -10.89 8.34 -8.83
C ASP A 315 -12.09 8.14 -9.76
N LEU A 316 -12.90 9.18 -9.89
CA LEU A 316 -14.14 9.11 -10.66
C LEU A 316 -13.92 8.93 -12.17
N GLU A 317 -12.84 9.46 -12.72
CA GLU A 317 -12.55 9.33 -14.14
C GLU A 317 -12.23 7.87 -14.49
N THR A 318 -11.32 7.27 -13.73
CA THR A 318 -10.96 5.86 -13.90
C THR A 318 -12.17 4.96 -13.67
N ASN A 319 -12.94 5.24 -12.60
CA ASN A 319 -14.12 4.45 -12.29
C ASN A 319 -15.16 4.46 -13.42
N ARG A 320 -15.37 5.60 -14.06
CA ARG A 320 -16.31 5.71 -15.18
C ARG A 320 -15.85 4.92 -16.41
N LYS A 321 -14.53 4.82 -16.62
CA LYS A 321 -13.95 4.07 -17.75
C LYS A 321 -14.14 2.56 -17.63
N VAL A 322 -14.21 2.05 -16.39
CA VAL A 322 -14.34 0.61 -16.15
C VAL A 322 -15.80 0.15 -16.00
N ARG A 323 -16.78 1.08 -15.93
CA ARG A 323 -18.19 0.76 -15.73
C ARG A 323 -18.99 0.84 -17.03
N THR A 324 -19.92 -0.09 -17.21
CA THR A 324 -20.94 -0.01 -18.27
C THR A 324 -21.97 1.07 -17.99
N LEU A 325 -22.14 1.47 -16.72
CA LEU A 325 -23.21 2.34 -16.22
C LEU A 325 -24.61 1.74 -16.47
N HIS A 326 -24.66 0.42 -16.58
CA HIS A 326 -25.88 -0.36 -16.76
C HIS A 326 -25.85 -1.60 -15.89
N ASP A 327 -26.89 -1.84 -15.11
CA ASP A 327 -27.04 -3.00 -14.20
C ASP A 327 -25.91 -3.19 -13.18
N GLY A 328 -25.19 -2.12 -12.88
CA GLY A 328 -24.07 -2.15 -11.93
C GLY A 328 -22.78 -2.75 -12.48
N LYS A 329 -22.76 -3.18 -13.73
CA LYS A 329 -21.70 -4.01 -14.30
C LYS A 329 -20.45 -3.23 -14.71
N LEU A 330 -19.35 -3.96 -14.81
CA LEU A 330 -18.06 -3.51 -15.35
C LEU A 330 -17.92 -3.94 -16.80
N GLU A 331 -17.15 -3.15 -17.55
CA GLU A 331 -16.91 -3.38 -18.98
C GLU A 331 -16.12 -4.67 -19.23
N LEU A 332 -16.59 -5.44 -20.20
CA LEU A 332 -15.89 -6.59 -20.79
C LEU A 332 -16.07 -6.50 -22.31
N ASP A 333 -15.11 -7.03 -23.04
CA ASP A 333 -15.22 -7.14 -24.49
C ASP A 333 -16.14 -8.32 -24.87
N ASP A 334 -16.36 -8.51 -26.17
CA ASP A 334 -17.22 -9.57 -26.71
C ASP A 334 -16.69 -10.99 -26.46
N LYS A 335 -15.44 -11.13 -26.04
CA LYS A 335 -14.84 -12.41 -25.62
C LYS A 335 -14.89 -12.63 -24.11
N GLY A 336 -15.47 -11.65 -23.38
CA GLY A 336 -15.55 -11.69 -21.92
C GLY A 336 -14.22 -11.39 -21.24
N LEU A 337 -13.32 -10.66 -21.90
CA LEU A 337 -12.07 -10.17 -21.33
C LEU A 337 -12.17 -8.66 -21.06
N LEU A 338 -11.25 -8.13 -20.27
CA LEU A 338 -11.16 -6.70 -20.04
C LEU A 338 -11.01 -5.93 -21.36
N PRO A 339 -11.60 -4.71 -21.49
CA PRO A 339 -11.40 -3.92 -22.69
C PRO A 339 -9.92 -3.57 -22.90
N LEU A 340 -9.50 -3.48 -24.14
CA LEU A 340 -8.11 -3.19 -24.50
C LEU A 340 -7.92 -1.70 -24.80
N ASN A 341 -6.89 -1.12 -24.25
CA ASN A 341 -6.43 0.21 -24.67
C ASN A 341 -5.60 0.05 -25.95
N GLU A 342 -6.17 0.46 -27.07
CA GLU A 342 -5.55 0.29 -28.40
C GLU A 342 -4.20 0.99 -28.53
N LYS A 343 -3.99 2.09 -27.80
CA LYS A 343 -2.73 2.85 -27.87
C LYS A 343 -1.58 2.17 -27.15
N THR A 344 -1.86 1.51 -26.02
CA THR A 344 -0.82 0.88 -25.19
C THR A 344 -0.77 -0.64 -25.34
N GLY A 345 -1.84 -1.26 -25.84
CA GLY A 345 -1.98 -2.71 -25.90
C GLY A 345 -2.18 -3.34 -24.51
N ILE A 346 -2.51 -2.53 -23.50
CA ILE A 346 -2.70 -3.00 -22.12
C ILE A 346 -4.21 -2.93 -21.77
N ASP A 347 -4.67 -3.90 -21.01
CA ASP A 347 -6.07 -3.99 -20.59
C ASP A 347 -6.48 -2.78 -19.73
N ILE A 348 -7.72 -2.33 -19.90
CA ILE A 348 -8.32 -1.21 -19.13
C ILE A 348 -8.93 -1.77 -17.85
N THR A 349 -8.45 -1.29 -16.72
CA THR A 349 -8.94 -1.63 -15.39
C THR A 349 -8.65 -0.47 -14.43
N GLY A 350 -8.98 -0.61 -13.17
CA GLY A 350 -8.77 0.45 -12.17
C GLY A 350 -7.31 0.84 -11.98
N PHE A 351 -6.39 -0.13 -12.05
CA PHE A 351 -4.95 0.12 -11.94
C PHE A 351 -4.20 -0.95 -12.73
N ASN A 352 -3.41 -0.57 -13.73
CA ASN A 352 -2.74 -1.52 -14.64
C ASN A 352 -1.24 -1.25 -14.82
N ASN A 353 -0.58 -0.63 -13.85
CA ASN A 353 0.87 -0.49 -13.88
C ASN A 353 1.54 -1.87 -13.72
N ASN A 354 2.77 -2.01 -14.25
CA ASN A 354 3.56 -3.26 -14.15
C ASN A 354 2.75 -4.51 -14.57
N TRP A 355 2.04 -4.39 -15.69
CA TRP A 355 1.07 -5.38 -16.19
C TRP A 355 1.77 -6.65 -16.69
N TRP A 356 1.22 -7.80 -16.32
CA TRP A 356 1.67 -9.11 -16.84
C TRP A 356 0.51 -10.12 -16.71
N VAL A 357 0.66 -11.28 -17.36
CA VAL A 357 -0.44 -12.25 -17.49
C VAL A 357 -1.03 -12.70 -16.15
N GLY A 358 -0.22 -12.77 -15.09
CA GLY A 358 -0.71 -13.20 -13.76
C GLY A 358 -1.70 -12.23 -13.13
N ILE A 359 -1.43 -10.93 -13.20
CA ILE A 359 -2.41 -9.94 -12.71
C ILE A 359 -3.56 -9.78 -13.71
N ALA A 360 -3.30 -9.87 -15.02
CA ALA A 360 -4.37 -9.85 -16.02
C ALA A 360 -5.39 -10.96 -15.77
N LEU A 361 -4.92 -12.18 -15.44
CA LEU A 361 -5.78 -13.32 -15.09
C LEU A 361 -6.73 -12.95 -13.91
N LEU A 362 -6.15 -12.42 -12.84
CA LEU A 362 -6.93 -12.07 -11.63
C LEU A 362 -7.89 -10.91 -11.89
N HIS A 363 -7.47 -9.88 -12.62
CA HIS A 363 -8.35 -8.77 -12.98
C HIS A 363 -9.56 -9.26 -13.79
N ASN A 364 -9.33 -10.17 -14.75
CA ASN A 364 -10.43 -10.76 -15.52
C ASN A 364 -11.38 -11.57 -14.63
N ILE A 365 -10.83 -12.41 -13.73
CA ILE A 365 -11.64 -13.22 -12.80
C ILE A 365 -12.52 -12.31 -11.93
N PHE A 366 -11.94 -11.30 -11.28
CA PHE A 366 -12.69 -10.47 -10.34
C PHE A 366 -13.63 -9.47 -11.03
N THR A 367 -13.37 -9.10 -12.29
CA THR A 367 -14.33 -8.32 -13.09
C THR A 367 -15.55 -9.18 -13.47
N ARG A 368 -15.31 -10.42 -13.90
CA ARG A 368 -16.40 -11.39 -14.18
C ARG A 368 -17.19 -11.72 -12.93
N GLU A 369 -16.52 -11.91 -11.80
CA GLU A 369 -17.16 -12.16 -10.50
C GLU A 369 -18.07 -11.00 -10.10
N HIS A 370 -17.58 -9.76 -10.23
CA HIS A 370 -18.40 -8.56 -9.98
C HIS A 370 -19.68 -8.58 -10.84
N ASN A 371 -19.54 -8.89 -12.13
CA ASN A 371 -20.68 -8.92 -13.04
C ASN A 371 -21.66 -10.05 -12.69
N ALA A 372 -21.17 -11.22 -12.32
CA ALA A 372 -22.01 -12.34 -11.86
C ALA A 372 -22.77 -11.97 -10.56
N ILE A 373 -22.10 -11.28 -9.63
CA ILE A 373 -22.74 -10.77 -8.42
C ILE A 373 -23.85 -9.77 -8.78
N CYS A 374 -23.62 -8.89 -9.76
CA CYS A 374 -24.64 -7.94 -10.23
C CYS A 374 -25.86 -8.67 -10.78
N ASP A 375 -25.68 -9.72 -11.58
CA ASP A 375 -26.78 -10.52 -12.13
C ASP A 375 -27.60 -11.15 -11.01
N MET A 376 -26.93 -11.80 -10.05
CA MET A 376 -27.61 -12.41 -8.89
C MET A 376 -28.38 -11.36 -8.07
N LEU A 377 -27.78 -10.19 -7.84
CA LEU A 377 -28.43 -9.12 -7.09
C LEU A 377 -29.66 -8.58 -7.82
N ARG A 378 -29.57 -8.43 -9.15
CA ARG A 378 -30.67 -7.95 -9.98
C ARG A 378 -31.85 -8.92 -10.00
N GLU A 379 -31.59 -10.22 -10.11
CA GLU A 379 -32.63 -11.27 -10.02
C GLU A 379 -33.43 -11.17 -8.72
N ASN A 380 -32.72 -10.94 -7.61
CA ASN A 380 -33.33 -10.86 -6.29
C ASN A 380 -33.92 -9.48 -5.96
N ASN A 381 -33.50 -8.43 -6.67
CA ASN A 381 -33.90 -7.04 -6.44
C ASN A 381 -34.13 -6.30 -7.76
N PRO A 382 -35.18 -6.66 -8.53
CA PRO A 382 -35.36 -6.15 -9.90
C PRO A 382 -35.59 -4.63 -10.00
N HIS A 383 -35.91 -4.00 -8.87
CA HIS A 383 -36.13 -2.55 -8.80
C HIS A 383 -34.89 -1.74 -8.39
N TRP A 384 -33.74 -2.41 -8.13
CA TRP A 384 -32.52 -1.69 -7.77
C TRP A 384 -31.95 -0.93 -8.98
N THR A 385 -31.47 0.26 -8.71
CA THR A 385 -30.80 1.09 -9.71
C THR A 385 -29.39 0.54 -10.02
N ASP A 386 -28.85 0.94 -11.16
CA ASP A 386 -27.45 0.66 -11.53
C ASP A 386 -26.48 0.94 -10.36
N GLN A 387 -26.64 2.10 -9.71
CA GLN A 387 -25.75 2.48 -8.61
C GLN A 387 -25.88 1.58 -7.36
N GLN A 388 -27.10 1.12 -7.05
CA GLN A 388 -27.33 0.22 -5.92
C GLN A 388 -26.73 -1.16 -6.17
N LEU A 389 -26.90 -1.67 -7.40
CA LEU A 389 -26.29 -2.94 -7.82
C LEU A 389 -24.76 -2.84 -7.74
N TYR A 390 -24.18 -1.81 -8.35
CA TYR A 390 -22.73 -1.56 -8.36
C TYR A 390 -22.16 -1.46 -6.94
N ASP A 391 -22.74 -0.62 -6.10
CA ASP A 391 -22.24 -0.38 -4.73
C ASP A 391 -22.24 -1.69 -3.92
N THR A 392 -23.31 -2.47 -4.02
CA THR A 392 -23.43 -3.73 -3.27
C THR A 392 -22.50 -4.81 -3.82
N ALA A 393 -22.44 -4.94 -5.15
CA ALA A 393 -21.55 -5.92 -5.80
C ALA A 393 -20.08 -5.62 -5.47
N ARG A 394 -19.68 -4.34 -5.46
CA ARG A 394 -18.32 -3.93 -5.08
C ARG A 394 -17.98 -4.35 -3.65
N LEU A 395 -18.92 -4.18 -2.69
CA LEU A 395 -18.69 -4.59 -1.29
C LEU A 395 -18.52 -6.12 -1.19
N ILE A 396 -19.37 -6.88 -1.88
CA ILE A 396 -19.31 -8.35 -1.87
C ILE A 396 -18.00 -8.82 -2.50
N ASN A 397 -17.65 -8.30 -3.66
CA ASN A 397 -16.42 -8.67 -4.39
C ASN A 397 -15.16 -8.35 -3.55
N ALA A 398 -15.12 -7.19 -2.88
CA ALA A 398 -14.04 -6.84 -1.97
C ALA A 398 -13.97 -7.82 -0.80
N ALA A 399 -15.11 -8.19 -0.21
CA ALA A 399 -15.16 -9.16 0.90
C ALA A 399 -14.66 -10.55 0.46
N VAL A 400 -14.98 -10.99 -0.76
CA VAL A 400 -14.47 -12.24 -1.33
C VAL A 400 -12.94 -12.19 -1.45
N ALA A 401 -12.39 -11.12 -2.01
CA ALA A 401 -10.94 -10.94 -2.14
C ALA A 401 -10.24 -10.93 -0.76
N ILE A 402 -10.79 -10.20 0.20
CA ILE A 402 -10.25 -10.15 1.58
C ILE A 402 -10.25 -11.56 2.19
N LYS A 403 -11.33 -12.30 2.00
CA LYS A 403 -11.46 -13.66 2.55
C LYS A 403 -10.41 -14.60 1.93
N ILE A 404 -10.22 -14.55 0.61
CA ILE A 404 -9.18 -15.33 -0.07
C ILE A 404 -7.80 -14.96 0.49
N HIS A 405 -7.50 -13.67 0.62
CA HIS A 405 -6.21 -13.22 1.14
C HIS A 405 -5.94 -13.74 2.55
N THR A 406 -6.94 -13.67 3.42
CA THR A 406 -6.77 -14.02 4.84
C THR A 406 -6.81 -15.53 5.10
N ILE A 407 -7.70 -16.27 4.40
CA ILE A 407 -7.95 -17.70 4.70
C ILE A 407 -7.12 -18.63 3.82
N GLU A 408 -6.72 -18.19 2.63
CA GLU A 408 -5.99 -19.03 1.67
C GLU A 408 -4.55 -18.57 1.49
N TRP A 409 -4.33 -17.36 0.96
CA TRP A 409 -2.97 -16.86 0.67
C TRP A 409 -2.09 -16.78 1.92
N THR A 410 -2.61 -16.16 2.98
CA THR A 410 -1.83 -15.96 4.21
C THR A 410 -1.39 -17.29 4.85
N PRO A 411 -2.29 -18.28 5.05
CA PRO A 411 -1.85 -19.57 5.59
C PRO A 411 -1.00 -20.41 4.64
N ALA A 412 -1.06 -20.14 3.34
CA ALA A 412 -0.19 -20.84 2.37
C ALA A 412 1.27 -20.36 2.49
N ILE A 413 1.47 -19.05 2.61
CA ILE A 413 2.82 -18.47 2.70
C ILE A 413 3.37 -18.50 4.14
N LEU A 414 2.51 -18.62 5.15
CA LEU A 414 2.85 -18.62 6.57
C LEU A 414 2.17 -19.81 7.25
N ASN A 415 2.66 -21.00 6.99
CA ASN A 415 2.04 -22.25 7.47
C ASN A 415 2.30 -22.48 8.97
N TYR A 416 1.52 -21.80 9.80
CA TYR A 416 1.65 -21.86 11.26
C TYR A 416 0.27 -22.03 11.91
N THR A 417 0.14 -23.02 12.80
CA THR A 417 -1.14 -23.42 13.37
C THR A 417 -1.85 -22.28 14.11
N ALA A 418 -1.12 -21.50 14.91
CA ALA A 418 -1.71 -20.39 15.65
C ALA A 418 -2.20 -19.29 14.70
N LEU A 419 -1.48 -19.05 13.59
CA LEU A 419 -1.92 -18.10 12.56
C LEU A 419 -3.21 -18.58 11.88
N ARG A 420 -3.26 -19.85 11.49
CA ARG A 420 -4.48 -20.42 10.89
C ARG A 420 -5.70 -20.28 11.81
N ALA A 421 -5.51 -20.54 13.10
CA ALA A 421 -6.58 -20.36 14.09
C ALA A 421 -6.97 -18.87 14.19
N GLY A 422 -5.99 -17.98 14.26
CA GLY A 422 -6.22 -16.54 14.38
C GLY A 422 -6.99 -15.96 13.21
N VAL A 423 -6.61 -16.30 11.96
CA VAL A 423 -7.31 -15.77 10.79
C VAL A 423 -8.73 -16.33 10.65
N ARG A 424 -8.97 -17.57 11.12
CA ARG A 424 -10.31 -18.13 11.13
C ARG A 424 -11.21 -17.42 12.16
N VAL A 425 -10.66 -17.06 13.30
CA VAL A 425 -11.38 -16.30 14.33
C VAL A 425 -11.83 -14.93 13.77
N ASN A 426 -11.05 -14.31 12.90
CA ASN A 426 -11.44 -13.06 12.22
C ASN A 426 -12.73 -13.21 11.40
N TRP A 427 -13.00 -14.39 10.85
CA TRP A 427 -14.15 -14.64 9.97
C TRP A 427 -15.31 -15.36 10.68
N GLY A 428 -15.30 -15.36 12.00
CA GLY A 428 -16.44 -15.86 12.73
C GLY A 428 -16.35 -17.32 13.10
N LEU A 429 -15.42 -17.62 13.98
CA LEU A 429 -15.78 -18.57 14.99
C LEU A 429 -16.89 -17.89 15.81
N ASP A 430 -18.09 -17.86 15.24
CA ASP A 430 -19.26 -17.56 16.03
C ASP A 430 -19.40 -18.74 16.99
N PRO A 431 -19.18 -18.57 18.30
CA PRO A 431 -19.31 -19.67 19.23
C PRO A 431 -20.79 -20.13 19.40
N GLY A 432 -21.68 -19.51 18.65
CA GLY A 432 -23.11 -19.76 18.71
C GLY A 432 -23.79 -18.88 19.73
N LYS A 433 -25.08 -18.63 19.47
CA LYS A 433 -25.93 -17.77 20.26
C LYS A 433 -25.90 -18.14 21.76
N GLU A 434 -25.92 -19.46 22.08
CA GLU A 434 -25.91 -19.96 23.45
C GLU A 434 -24.65 -19.58 24.22
N ILE A 435 -23.49 -19.67 23.58
CA ILE A 435 -22.22 -19.29 24.20
C ILE A 435 -22.15 -17.77 24.40
N TRP A 436 -22.63 -16.98 23.40
CA TRP A 436 -22.72 -15.53 23.55
C TRP A 436 -23.62 -15.12 24.72
N GLU A 437 -24.77 -15.74 24.86
CA GLU A 437 -25.70 -15.48 25.97
C GLU A 437 -25.09 -15.90 27.30
N TRP A 438 -24.40 -17.05 27.33
CA TRP A 438 -23.67 -17.50 28.52
C TRP A 438 -22.58 -16.51 28.93
N LEU A 439 -21.75 -16.02 27.95
CA LEU A 439 -20.70 -15.02 28.19
C LEU A 439 -21.31 -13.72 28.76
N LYS A 440 -22.41 -13.25 28.19
CA LYS A 440 -23.14 -12.05 28.65
C LYS A 440 -23.64 -12.24 30.08
N LYS A 441 -24.26 -13.38 30.34
CA LYS A 441 -24.86 -13.71 31.67
C LYS A 441 -23.83 -13.73 32.79
N HIS A 442 -22.58 -14.10 32.46
CA HIS A 442 -21.49 -14.18 33.44
C HIS A 442 -20.64 -12.91 33.48
N ASN A 443 -21.09 -11.82 32.87
CA ASN A 443 -20.35 -10.57 32.79
C ASN A 443 -18.91 -10.77 32.28
N ILE A 444 -18.72 -11.82 31.48
CA ILE A 444 -17.46 -12.03 30.79
C ILE A 444 -17.49 -11.00 29.63
N SER A 445 -16.92 -9.86 29.92
CA SER A 445 -16.97 -8.77 28.99
C SER A 445 -16.34 -9.19 27.67
N SER A 446 -16.88 -8.65 26.61
CA SER A 446 -16.32 -8.73 25.28
C SER A 446 -14.85 -8.28 25.20
N ASN A 447 -14.23 -7.95 26.31
CA ASN A 447 -12.82 -7.55 26.41
C ASN A 447 -11.88 -8.71 26.68
N ILE A 448 -12.38 -9.95 26.83
CA ILE A 448 -11.49 -11.10 26.98
C ILE A 448 -10.96 -11.53 25.62
N GLY A 449 -9.75 -11.31 25.39
CA GLY A 449 -8.70 -12.02 24.65
C GLY A 449 -8.95 -12.55 23.24
N ILE A 450 -10.18 -12.71 22.81
CA ILE A 450 -10.50 -13.10 21.42
C ILE A 450 -10.63 -11.87 20.54
N LYS A 451 -10.68 -10.70 21.16
CA LYS A 451 -10.44 -9.42 20.54
C LYS A 451 -8.95 -9.11 20.64
N PRO A 452 -8.32 -8.82 19.61
CA PRO A 452 -8.42 -7.56 18.87
C PRO A 452 -9.10 -7.67 17.53
N LEU A 453 -9.80 -8.72 17.25
CA LEU A 453 -10.18 -8.99 15.88
C LEU A 453 -11.67 -8.82 15.61
N VAL A 454 -12.53 -8.97 16.60
CA VAL A 454 -13.98 -8.76 16.42
C VAL A 454 -14.51 -7.82 17.50
N GLY A 455 -15.07 -6.71 17.07
CA GLY A 455 -15.83 -5.78 17.93
C GLY A 455 -15.03 -4.97 18.94
N GLN A 456 -13.73 -4.83 18.75
CA GLN A 456 -12.97 -3.84 19.54
C GLN A 456 -13.19 -2.42 18.99
N PRO A 457 -13.10 -1.39 19.86
CA PRO A 457 -13.05 -0.03 19.36
C PRO A 457 -11.93 0.10 18.30
N ARG A 458 -12.17 0.88 17.27
CA ARG A 458 -11.19 1.13 16.21
C ARG A 458 -10.04 1.99 16.71
N ASN A 459 -9.42 1.52 17.77
CA ASN A 459 -8.21 2.09 18.35
C ASN A 459 -7.05 1.18 17.95
N LEU A 460 -6.38 1.45 16.89
CA LEU A 460 -5.35 0.59 16.31
C LEU A 460 -4.13 0.36 17.19
N GLN A 461 -4.15 0.87 18.43
CA GLN A 461 -3.10 0.66 19.44
C GLN A 461 -1.70 0.95 18.89
N GLY A 462 -1.60 2.11 18.19
CA GLY A 462 -0.33 2.56 17.64
C GLY A 462 0.01 2.03 16.24
N VAL A 463 -0.76 1.12 15.71
CA VAL A 463 -0.58 0.66 14.33
C VAL A 463 -1.23 1.70 13.38
N PRO A 464 -0.52 2.25 12.39
CA PRO A 464 -1.11 3.24 11.50
C PRO A 464 -2.26 2.66 10.67
N PHE A 465 -3.24 3.48 10.35
CA PHE A 465 -4.25 3.16 9.34
C PHE A 465 -3.62 3.07 7.96
N SER A 466 -2.79 4.07 7.65
CA SER A 466 -2.13 4.19 6.35
C SER A 466 -1.09 3.09 6.20
N LEU A 467 -0.94 2.60 4.99
CA LEU A 467 0.20 1.74 4.68
C LEU A 467 1.50 2.48 4.95
N THR A 468 2.50 1.75 5.40
CA THR A 468 3.77 2.33 5.83
C THR A 468 4.87 2.06 4.79
N GLU A 469 5.88 2.91 4.77
CA GLU A 469 7.04 2.70 3.91
C GLU A 469 7.76 1.39 4.27
N GLU A 470 7.78 1.05 5.55
CA GLU A 470 8.39 -0.21 6.01
C GLU A 470 7.60 -1.43 5.51
N PHE A 471 6.27 -1.33 5.44
CA PHE A 471 5.43 -2.38 4.86
C PHE A 471 5.74 -2.55 3.36
N VAL A 472 5.88 -1.44 2.63
CA VAL A 472 6.26 -1.48 1.20
C VAL A 472 7.58 -2.23 1.03
N SER A 473 8.57 -1.95 1.90
CA SER A 473 9.88 -2.61 1.87
C SER A 473 9.77 -4.14 1.97
N VAL A 474 9.08 -4.64 3.00
CA VAL A 474 9.03 -6.10 3.24
C VAL A 474 8.10 -6.84 2.26
N TYR A 475 7.25 -6.10 1.54
CA TYR A 475 6.38 -6.68 0.52
C TYR A 475 6.96 -6.60 -0.90
N ARG A 476 8.23 -6.26 -1.05
CA ARG A 476 8.95 -6.35 -2.34
C ARG A 476 9.26 -7.82 -2.62
N MET A 477 8.27 -8.53 -3.15
CA MET A 477 8.32 -9.98 -3.32
C MET A 477 8.65 -10.39 -4.77
N HIS A 478 9.45 -9.59 -5.46
CA HIS A 478 9.85 -9.84 -6.85
C HIS A 478 10.50 -11.22 -7.07
N PRO A 479 11.23 -11.83 -6.10
CA PRO A 479 11.73 -13.21 -6.31
C PRO A 479 10.64 -14.25 -6.59
N LEU A 480 9.37 -13.98 -6.26
CA LEU A 480 8.26 -14.89 -6.61
C LEU A 480 8.11 -15.06 -8.12
N LEU A 481 8.50 -14.07 -8.96
CA LEU A 481 8.33 -14.16 -10.40
C LEU A 481 9.36 -15.12 -11.01
N PRO A 482 8.95 -16.10 -11.83
CA PRO A 482 9.89 -16.96 -12.55
C PRO A 482 10.40 -16.25 -13.81
N ASP A 483 11.54 -16.70 -14.33
CA ASP A 483 12.06 -16.18 -15.61
C ASP A 483 11.24 -16.72 -16.80
N TYR A 484 10.60 -17.87 -16.62
CA TYR A 484 9.84 -18.57 -17.67
C TYR A 484 8.47 -19.00 -17.16
N LEU A 485 7.46 -18.82 -18.00
CA LEU A 485 6.12 -19.38 -17.81
C LEU A 485 5.94 -20.55 -18.77
N ASN A 486 5.87 -21.77 -18.23
CA ASN A 486 5.72 -23.00 -19.01
C ASN A 486 4.23 -23.37 -19.07
N MET A 487 3.63 -23.20 -20.23
CA MET A 487 2.19 -23.42 -20.41
C MET A 487 1.80 -24.88 -20.31
N ARG A 488 0.66 -25.12 -19.68
CA ARG A 488 0.03 -26.45 -19.53
C ARG A 488 -1.36 -26.42 -20.12
N SER A 489 -1.79 -27.59 -20.60
CA SER A 489 -3.18 -27.78 -21.01
C SER A 489 -4.01 -28.31 -19.85
N MET A 490 -5.15 -27.72 -19.62
CA MET A 490 -6.13 -28.18 -18.63
C MET A 490 -6.69 -29.55 -19.01
N GLU A 491 -6.88 -29.78 -20.31
CA GLU A 491 -7.43 -31.03 -20.84
C GLU A 491 -6.47 -32.22 -20.63
N THR A 492 -5.21 -32.08 -21.07
CA THR A 492 -4.21 -33.17 -20.99
C THR A 492 -3.45 -33.18 -19.66
N ARG A 493 -3.46 -32.08 -18.94
CA ARG A 493 -2.70 -31.82 -17.68
C ARG A 493 -1.17 -31.80 -17.89
N GLU A 494 -0.72 -31.84 -19.13
CA GLU A 494 0.69 -31.85 -19.49
C GLU A 494 1.18 -30.48 -19.96
N ARG A 495 2.50 -30.31 -20.03
CA ARG A 495 3.09 -29.12 -20.63
C ARG A 495 2.84 -29.14 -22.14
N THR A 496 2.42 -27.98 -22.68
CA THR A 496 2.14 -27.82 -24.11
C THR A 496 3.41 -27.71 -24.97
N GLY A 497 4.58 -27.63 -24.35
CA GLY A 497 5.85 -27.34 -25.03
C GLY A 497 6.08 -25.84 -25.25
N LYS A 498 5.07 -25.00 -25.02
CA LYS A 498 5.23 -23.51 -25.12
C LYS A 498 5.73 -22.93 -23.81
N SER A 499 6.76 -22.10 -23.91
CA SER A 499 7.38 -21.43 -22.78
C SER A 499 7.62 -19.97 -23.15
N TYR A 500 7.26 -19.07 -22.23
CA TYR A 500 7.37 -17.63 -22.43
C TYR A 500 8.33 -17.04 -21.41
N THR A 501 9.24 -16.17 -21.86
CA THR A 501 10.10 -15.39 -20.95
C THR A 501 9.29 -14.26 -20.31
N LEU A 502 9.73 -13.74 -19.18
CA LEU A 502 9.03 -12.67 -18.47
C LEU A 502 8.67 -11.47 -19.38
N PRO A 503 9.55 -10.98 -20.30
CA PRO A 503 9.13 -9.96 -21.26
C PRO A 503 7.97 -10.38 -22.16
N ASN A 504 7.90 -11.65 -22.54
CA ASN A 504 6.92 -12.16 -23.51
C ASN A 504 5.57 -12.50 -22.88
N TYR A 505 5.43 -12.34 -21.55
CA TYR A 505 4.13 -12.43 -20.88
C TYR A 505 3.79 -11.17 -20.05
N SER A 506 4.49 -10.06 -20.35
CA SER A 506 4.32 -8.78 -19.64
C SER A 506 3.87 -7.66 -20.59
N PHE A 507 3.33 -6.60 -20.02
CA PHE A 507 2.83 -5.42 -20.71
C PHE A 507 1.79 -5.81 -21.79
N SER A 508 1.89 -5.27 -23.00
CA SER A 508 0.99 -5.61 -24.11
C SER A 508 1.03 -7.11 -24.50
N LYS A 509 2.15 -7.78 -24.23
CA LYS A 509 2.30 -9.23 -24.52
C LYS A 509 1.42 -10.11 -23.63
N ALA A 510 0.99 -9.61 -22.47
CA ALA A 510 0.04 -10.34 -21.62
C ALA A 510 -1.25 -10.67 -22.39
N ARG A 511 -1.76 -9.71 -23.18
CA ARG A 511 -2.98 -9.92 -24.00
C ARG A 511 -2.80 -11.01 -25.05
N GLU A 512 -1.60 -11.11 -25.65
CA GLU A 512 -1.31 -12.15 -26.66
C GLU A 512 -1.41 -13.56 -26.07
N ILE A 513 -1.08 -13.74 -24.78
CA ILE A 513 -1.24 -15.03 -24.10
C ILE A 513 -2.73 -15.44 -24.08
N PHE A 514 -3.63 -14.51 -23.75
CA PHE A 514 -5.09 -14.77 -23.74
C PHE A 514 -5.67 -14.98 -25.15
N GLN A 515 -4.97 -14.53 -26.18
CA GLN A 515 -5.36 -14.80 -27.58
C GLN A 515 -4.87 -16.16 -28.08
N SER A 516 -3.77 -16.65 -27.51
CA SER A 516 -3.08 -17.89 -27.95
C SER A 516 -3.45 -19.13 -27.13
N HIS A 517 -4.01 -18.95 -25.95
CA HIS A 517 -4.35 -20.02 -25.02
C HIS A 517 -5.74 -19.81 -24.46
N SER A 518 -6.41 -20.90 -24.11
CA SER A 518 -7.70 -20.82 -23.42
C SER A 518 -7.52 -20.23 -22.02
N PHE A 519 -8.55 -19.58 -21.50
CA PHE A 519 -8.56 -19.06 -20.14
C PHE A 519 -8.29 -20.20 -19.13
N ASP A 520 -8.84 -21.38 -19.38
CA ASP A 520 -8.68 -22.55 -18.52
C ASP A 520 -7.24 -23.06 -18.50
N ASP A 521 -6.55 -23.07 -19.65
CA ASP A 521 -5.12 -23.44 -19.70
C ASP A 521 -4.24 -22.47 -18.93
N ILE A 522 -4.53 -21.16 -19.04
CA ILE A 522 -3.79 -20.13 -18.29
C ILE A 522 -4.02 -20.34 -16.79
N LEU A 523 -5.27 -20.45 -16.37
CA LEU A 523 -5.63 -20.65 -14.96
C LEU A 523 -5.01 -21.94 -14.41
N TYR A 524 -5.09 -23.03 -15.17
CA TYR A 524 -4.49 -24.32 -14.78
C TYR A 524 -2.96 -24.21 -14.66
N THR A 525 -2.31 -23.53 -15.60
CA THR A 525 -0.87 -23.27 -15.53
C THR A 525 -0.49 -22.59 -14.23
N PHE A 526 -1.21 -21.51 -13.87
CA PHE A 526 -0.97 -20.77 -12.63
C PHE A 526 -1.29 -21.60 -11.38
N GLY A 527 -2.22 -22.54 -11.50
CA GLY A 527 -2.60 -23.43 -10.39
C GLY A 527 -1.57 -24.53 -10.08
N VAL A 528 -0.72 -24.89 -11.05
CA VAL A 528 0.23 -26.02 -10.88
C VAL A 528 1.71 -25.66 -11.00
N GLU A 529 2.08 -24.62 -11.74
CA GLU A 529 3.49 -24.17 -11.78
C GLU A 529 3.84 -23.44 -10.48
N HIS A 530 5.12 -23.40 -10.13
CA HIS A 530 5.59 -22.85 -8.86
C HIS A 530 6.25 -21.47 -9.03
N PRO A 531 6.01 -20.53 -8.08
CA PRO A 531 6.77 -19.28 -8.04
C PRO A 531 8.15 -19.48 -7.42
N GLY A 532 8.98 -18.45 -7.48
CA GLY A 532 10.30 -18.46 -6.86
C GLY A 532 10.24 -18.26 -5.34
N ALA A 533 11.24 -18.75 -4.63
CA ALA A 533 11.39 -18.56 -3.18
C ALA A 533 11.85 -17.13 -2.87
N LEU A 534 11.36 -16.58 -1.76
CA LEU A 534 11.76 -15.25 -1.26
C LEU A 534 13.09 -15.38 -0.50
N THR A 535 14.19 -15.41 -1.24
CA THR A 535 15.55 -15.61 -0.70
C THR A 535 16.58 -14.83 -1.53
N LEU A 536 17.79 -14.72 -1.04
CA LEU A 536 18.92 -14.19 -1.80
C LEU A 536 19.15 -15.04 -3.07
N PHE A 537 19.81 -14.48 -4.06
CA PHE A 537 20.17 -15.12 -5.34
C PHE A 537 18.96 -15.64 -6.14
N ASN A 538 17.77 -15.10 -5.88
CA ASN A 538 16.55 -15.54 -6.59
C ASN A 538 15.73 -14.41 -7.21
N TYR A 539 16.31 -13.22 -7.37
CA TYR A 539 15.66 -12.10 -8.05
C TYR A 539 15.72 -12.31 -9.57
N PRO A 540 14.58 -12.19 -10.30
CA PRO A 540 14.55 -12.51 -11.73
C PRO A 540 15.59 -11.73 -12.55
N LYS A 541 16.30 -12.42 -13.43
CA LYS A 541 17.35 -11.82 -14.26
C LYS A 541 16.84 -10.64 -15.09
N PHE A 542 15.67 -10.80 -15.69
CA PHE A 542 15.07 -9.76 -16.52
C PHE A 542 14.85 -8.45 -15.73
N LEU A 543 14.45 -8.55 -14.47
CA LEU A 543 14.16 -7.36 -13.65
C LEU A 543 15.43 -6.62 -13.17
N THR A 544 16.60 -7.25 -13.25
CA THR A 544 17.87 -6.58 -12.94
C THR A 544 18.53 -5.94 -14.17
N ASP A 545 17.93 -6.12 -15.33
CA ASP A 545 18.38 -5.54 -16.61
C ASP A 545 17.16 -5.26 -17.51
N LEU A 546 16.21 -4.54 -16.96
CA LEU A 546 14.93 -4.26 -17.61
C LEU A 546 15.10 -3.16 -18.64
N LYS A 547 14.87 -3.49 -19.90
CA LYS A 547 14.86 -2.56 -21.03
C LYS A 547 13.42 -2.14 -21.31
N LEU A 548 13.05 -0.95 -20.83
CA LEU A 548 11.74 -0.40 -21.07
C LEU A 548 11.64 0.19 -22.48
N PRO A 549 10.45 0.22 -23.08
CA PRO A 549 10.25 0.86 -24.38
C PRO A 549 10.75 2.31 -24.37
N SER A 550 11.32 2.75 -25.48
CA SER A 550 12.00 4.04 -25.61
C SER A 550 11.14 5.26 -25.22
N HIS A 551 9.82 5.16 -25.39
CA HIS A 551 8.89 6.23 -25.02
C HIS A 551 8.70 6.39 -23.52
N GLN A 552 9.12 5.40 -22.69
CA GLN A 552 8.99 5.46 -21.24
C GLN A 552 10.27 5.89 -20.53
N MET A 553 11.44 5.56 -21.05
CA MET A 553 12.71 5.79 -20.33
C MET A 553 13.92 6.12 -21.22
N ASN A 554 13.73 6.59 -22.44
CA ASN A 554 14.84 7.00 -23.34
C ASN A 554 15.96 5.95 -23.47
N GLY A 555 15.63 4.67 -23.45
CA GLY A 555 16.60 3.58 -23.54
C GLY A 555 17.47 3.39 -22.30
N GLU A 556 17.09 3.98 -21.17
CA GLU A 556 17.79 3.75 -19.90
C GLU A 556 17.56 2.32 -19.43
N ILE A 557 18.61 1.73 -18.89
CA ILE A 557 18.53 0.40 -18.27
C ILE A 557 18.06 0.56 -16.84
N VAL A 558 17.10 -0.26 -16.46
CA VAL A 558 16.52 -0.24 -15.12
C VAL A 558 16.86 -1.55 -14.41
N ASP A 559 17.51 -1.44 -13.27
CA ASP A 559 17.68 -2.57 -12.34
C ASP A 559 16.68 -2.38 -11.19
N LEU A 560 15.59 -3.14 -11.24
CA LEU A 560 14.53 -3.02 -10.24
C LEU A 560 14.99 -3.43 -8.84
N ALA A 561 15.94 -4.38 -8.72
CA ALA A 561 16.52 -4.75 -7.43
C ALA A 561 17.35 -3.61 -6.82
N THR A 562 18.13 -2.91 -7.67
CA THR A 562 18.85 -1.68 -7.25
C THR A 562 17.84 -0.62 -6.77
N ILE A 563 16.77 -0.43 -7.53
CA ILE A 563 15.71 0.54 -7.20
C ILE A 563 15.05 0.18 -5.86
N ASP A 564 14.72 -1.08 -5.64
CA ASP A 564 14.09 -1.54 -4.40
C ASP A 564 14.93 -1.17 -3.17
N ILE A 565 16.26 -1.43 -3.23
CA ILE A 565 17.19 -1.09 -2.15
C ILE A 565 17.23 0.45 -1.97
N LEU A 566 17.38 1.16 -3.09
CA LEU A 566 17.52 2.62 -3.10
C LEU A 566 16.28 3.31 -2.54
N ARG A 567 15.07 2.80 -2.87
CA ARG A 567 13.81 3.35 -2.36
C ARG A 567 13.71 3.27 -0.84
N ASP A 568 14.17 2.17 -0.25
CA ASP A 568 14.19 2.05 1.20
C ASP A 568 15.05 3.16 1.83
N ARG A 569 16.24 3.37 1.28
CA ARG A 569 17.18 4.39 1.77
C ARG A 569 16.65 5.81 1.54
N GLU A 570 16.11 6.08 0.34
CA GLU A 570 15.50 7.36 -0.02
C GLU A 570 14.33 7.73 0.89
N ARG A 571 13.50 6.73 1.18
CA ARG A 571 12.24 6.94 1.93
C ARG A 571 12.42 6.82 3.45
N GLY A 572 13.67 6.74 3.90
CA GLY A 572 13.97 6.70 5.33
C GLY A 572 13.49 5.44 6.03
N VAL A 573 13.50 4.31 5.34
CA VAL A 573 13.26 3.01 5.98
C VAL A 573 14.54 2.66 6.75
N PRO A 574 14.47 2.42 8.07
CA PRO A 574 15.67 2.12 8.84
C PRO A 574 16.39 0.86 8.36
N ARG A 575 17.71 0.82 8.52
CA ARG A 575 18.51 -0.37 8.26
C ARG A 575 17.99 -1.53 9.12
N TYR A 576 18.23 -2.76 8.68
CA TYR A 576 17.64 -4.00 9.22
C TYR A 576 17.70 -4.12 10.75
N ASN A 577 18.87 -3.98 11.34
CA ASN A 577 19.03 -4.12 12.80
C ASN A 577 18.37 -2.96 13.57
N GLU A 578 18.46 -1.75 13.04
CA GLU A 578 17.77 -0.60 13.61
C GLU A 578 16.24 -0.78 13.54
N PHE A 579 15.73 -1.23 12.39
CA PHE A 579 14.30 -1.55 12.25
C PHE A 579 13.86 -2.60 13.28
N ARG A 580 14.63 -3.70 13.41
CA ARG A 580 14.32 -4.75 14.40
C ARG A 580 14.28 -4.17 15.82
N ARG A 581 15.27 -3.35 16.18
CA ARG A 581 15.31 -2.69 17.49
C ARG A 581 14.08 -1.82 17.73
N LEU A 582 13.70 -1.04 16.74
CA LEU A 582 12.54 -0.14 16.80
C LEU A 582 11.21 -0.91 16.85
N MET A 583 11.16 -2.09 16.27
CA MET A 583 10.02 -3.02 16.33
C MET A 583 10.06 -3.91 17.58
N ASN A 584 10.99 -3.65 18.50
CA ASN A 584 11.18 -4.43 19.72
C ASN A 584 11.51 -5.91 19.43
N LEU A 585 12.16 -6.16 18.29
CA LEU A 585 12.75 -7.45 17.94
C LEU A 585 14.23 -7.43 18.29
N ARG A 586 14.78 -8.57 18.65
CA ARG A 586 16.20 -8.66 18.96
C ARG A 586 17.04 -8.41 17.70
N PRO A 587 17.96 -7.43 17.72
CA PRO A 587 18.94 -7.30 16.63
C PRO A 587 19.78 -8.56 16.47
N VAL A 588 20.28 -8.77 15.25
CA VAL A 588 21.13 -9.92 14.92
C VAL A 588 22.59 -9.50 15.07
N ASP A 589 23.38 -10.33 15.78
CA ASP A 589 24.75 -9.96 16.18
C ASP A 589 25.76 -10.03 15.03
N SER A 590 25.52 -10.87 14.02
CA SER A 590 26.45 -11.07 12.89
C SER A 590 25.75 -11.71 11.70
N PHE A 591 26.38 -11.67 10.54
CA PHE A 591 25.85 -12.32 9.33
C PHE A 591 25.73 -13.84 9.50
N ASP A 592 26.61 -14.46 10.29
CA ASP A 592 26.53 -15.91 10.61
C ASP A 592 25.33 -16.24 11.51
N LYS A 593 24.80 -15.26 12.23
CA LYS A 593 23.58 -15.41 13.04
C LYS A 593 22.32 -15.05 12.26
N LEU A 594 22.48 -14.29 11.17
CA LEU A 594 21.37 -13.91 10.30
C LEU A 594 20.88 -15.08 9.46
N THR A 595 21.82 -15.86 8.93
CA THR A 595 21.53 -17.00 8.05
C THR A 595 22.41 -18.19 8.38
N THR A 596 21.83 -19.39 8.24
CA THR A 596 22.56 -20.65 8.39
C THR A 596 23.33 -21.03 7.11
N ASN A 597 23.03 -20.34 6.00
CA ASN A 597 23.71 -20.55 4.72
C ASN A 597 25.04 -19.77 4.71
N LYS A 598 26.16 -20.52 4.75
CA LYS A 598 27.51 -19.93 4.81
C LYS A 598 27.79 -19.04 3.58
N GLU A 599 27.42 -19.48 2.37
CA GLU A 599 27.61 -18.66 1.16
C GLU A 599 26.91 -17.32 1.27
N HIS A 600 25.64 -17.31 1.74
CA HIS A 600 24.88 -16.09 1.96
C HIS A 600 25.59 -15.19 2.98
N ALA A 601 26.03 -15.74 4.12
CA ALA A 601 26.73 -14.98 5.15
C ALA A 601 28.01 -14.35 4.61
N ASP A 602 28.84 -15.12 3.88
CA ASP A 602 30.12 -14.66 3.35
C ASP A 602 29.95 -13.55 2.29
N VAL A 603 28.96 -13.68 1.41
CA VAL A 603 28.65 -12.63 0.42
C VAL A 603 28.22 -11.34 1.15
N LEU A 604 27.34 -11.46 2.14
CA LEU A 604 26.87 -10.27 2.89
C LEU A 604 28.02 -9.62 3.68
N LYS A 605 28.90 -10.40 4.31
CA LYS A 605 30.11 -9.87 4.98
C LYS A 605 30.96 -9.05 4.00
N SER A 606 31.18 -9.58 2.80
CA SER A 606 31.95 -8.89 1.76
C SER A 606 31.27 -7.58 1.33
N LEU A 607 29.96 -7.61 1.06
CA LEU A 607 29.21 -6.46 0.57
C LEU A 607 29.08 -5.33 1.60
N TYR A 608 28.90 -5.70 2.87
CA TYR A 608 28.65 -4.74 3.95
C TYR A 608 29.90 -4.49 4.81
N CYS A 609 31.09 -4.87 4.33
CA CYS A 609 32.37 -4.71 5.04
C CYS A 609 32.32 -5.29 6.46
N ASN A 610 31.63 -6.42 6.61
CA ASN A 610 31.36 -7.11 7.87
C ASN A 610 30.66 -6.24 8.93
N ASP A 611 30.00 -5.17 8.52
CA ASP A 611 29.24 -4.27 9.40
C ASP A 611 27.73 -4.53 9.23
N ILE A 612 27.16 -5.34 10.11
CA ILE A 612 25.74 -5.73 10.06
C ILE A 612 24.80 -4.55 10.35
N SER A 613 25.32 -3.44 10.92
CA SER A 613 24.49 -2.26 11.15
C SER A 613 24.09 -1.57 9.85
N LYS A 614 24.85 -1.78 8.78
CA LYS A 614 24.58 -1.23 7.45
C LYS A 614 23.60 -2.06 6.61
N LEU A 615 23.22 -3.24 7.07
CA LEU A 615 22.39 -4.18 6.32
C LEU A 615 21.00 -3.56 6.02
N ASP A 616 20.60 -3.54 4.76
CA ASP A 616 19.29 -3.04 4.34
C ASP A 616 18.16 -3.92 4.84
N LEU A 617 17.00 -3.34 5.14
CA LEU A 617 15.83 -4.07 5.64
C LEU A 617 15.41 -5.17 4.65
N LEU A 618 15.30 -4.83 3.36
CA LEU A 618 14.94 -5.79 2.32
C LEU A 618 15.92 -6.98 2.28
N ILE A 619 17.22 -6.68 2.28
CA ILE A 619 18.25 -7.72 2.15
C ILE A 619 18.28 -8.62 3.40
N GLY A 620 18.19 -8.03 4.59
CA GLY A 620 18.10 -8.78 5.83
C GLY A 620 16.88 -9.68 5.88
N SER A 621 15.73 -9.17 5.44
CA SER A 621 14.47 -9.94 5.40
C SER A 621 14.56 -11.14 4.46
N LEU A 622 15.22 -11.00 3.31
CA LEU A 622 15.42 -12.10 2.35
C LEU A 622 16.46 -13.11 2.84
N ALA A 623 17.44 -12.66 3.63
CA ALA A 623 18.53 -13.50 4.14
C ALA A 623 18.17 -14.28 5.41
N GLU A 624 17.15 -13.84 6.16
CA GLU A 624 16.79 -14.45 7.46
C GLU A 624 16.60 -15.97 7.37
N GLU A 625 17.41 -16.69 8.14
CA GLU A 625 17.32 -18.15 8.32
C GLU A 625 17.85 -18.55 9.71
N PRO A 626 17.34 -19.63 10.31
CA PRO A 626 16.29 -20.49 9.78
C PRO A 626 14.90 -19.85 9.87
N ARG A 627 14.00 -20.31 9.04
CA ARG A 627 12.59 -19.92 9.06
C ARG A 627 11.73 -21.03 9.67
N PRO A 628 10.55 -20.70 10.21
CA PRO A 628 9.60 -21.75 10.59
C PRO A 628 9.29 -22.64 9.38
N PRO A 629 9.13 -23.95 9.59
CA PRO A 629 8.74 -24.85 8.49
C PRO A 629 7.48 -24.35 7.75
N GLY A 630 7.55 -24.26 6.43
CA GLY A 630 6.44 -23.78 5.60
C GLY A 630 6.30 -22.27 5.52
N PHE A 631 7.19 -21.48 6.14
CA PHE A 631 7.16 -20.02 6.02
C PHE A 631 7.89 -19.55 4.76
N GLY A 632 7.23 -18.70 4.00
CA GLY A 632 7.80 -18.07 2.80
C GLY A 632 8.75 -16.93 3.11
N PHE A 633 8.67 -16.32 4.32
CA PHE A 633 9.55 -15.21 4.71
C PHE A 633 9.86 -15.26 6.21
N GLY A 634 10.84 -14.45 6.63
CA GLY A 634 11.43 -14.52 7.97
C GLY A 634 10.65 -13.80 9.07
N GLU A 635 11.23 -13.78 10.28
CA GLU A 635 10.63 -13.20 11.49
C GLU A 635 10.31 -11.70 11.34
N THR A 636 11.21 -10.95 10.74
CA THR A 636 11.05 -9.49 10.59
C THR A 636 9.80 -9.17 9.77
N SER A 637 9.70 -9.75 8.58
CA SER A 637 8.54 -9.57 7.70
C SER A 637 7.26 -10.10 8.33
N PHE A 638 7.31 -11.24 9.01
CA PHE A 638 6.17 -11.85 9.70
C PHE A 638 5.59 -10.91 10.76
N ASN A 639 6.45 -10.32 11.59
CA ASN A 639 5.98 -9.43 12.65
C ASN A 639 5.32 -8.17 12.08
N LEU A 640 5.91 -7.58 11.05
CA LEU A 640 5.32 -6.40 10.41
C LEU A 640 3.98 -6.75 9.74
N PHE A 641 3.93 -7.89 9.05
CA PHE A 641 2.69 -8.40 8.45
C PHE A 641 1.59 -8.52 9.49
N LEU A 642 1.86 -9.17 10.64
CA LEU A 642 0.88 -9.33 11.70
C LEU A 642 0.35 -7.99 12.22
N PHE A 643 1.25 -7.03 12.46
CA PHE A 643 0.83 -5.71 12.93
C PHE A 643 -0.09 -5.01 11.94
N MET A 644 0.29 -5.01 10.67
CA MET A 644 -0.42 -4.22 9.66
C MET A 644 -1.71 -4.90 9.19
N ALA A 645 -1.64 -6.19 8.84
CA ALA A 645 -2.77 -6.86 8.18
C ALA A 645 -4.01 -6.95 9.07
N SER A 646 -3.85 -7.43 10.30
CA SER A 646 -5.00 -7.63 11.19
C SER A 646 -5.65 -6.31 11.59
N ARG A 647 -4.84 -5.30 11.87
CA ARG A 647 -5.35 -4.01 12.34
C ARG A 647 -5.99 -3.19 11.23
N ARG A 648 -5.41 -3.21 10.05
CA ARG A 648 -6.00 -2.53 8.91
C ARG A 648 -7.32 -3.19 8.52
N LEU A 649 -7.39 -4.52 8.56
CA LEU A 649 -8.65 -5.25 8.31
C LEU A 649 -9.72 -4.88 9.34
N GLU A 650 -9.36 -4.84 10.63
CA GLU A 650 -10.28 -4.43 11.71
C GLU A 650 -10.79 -2.99 11.51
N ALA A 651 -9.94 -2.10 11.00
CA ALA A 651 -10.28 -0.70 10.79
C ALA A 651 -11.11 -0.46 9.52
N ASP A 652 -11.09 -1.39 8.59
CA ASP A 652 -11.81 -1.28 7.32
C ASP A 652 -13.30 -1.59 7.54
N ARG A 653 -14.17 -0.65 7.14
CA ARG A 653 -15.61 -0.70 7.43
C ARG A 653 -16.38 -1.33 6.26
#